data_22a68d58198a95f08190af9cfa0db9e7
#
_entry.id   22a68d58198a95f08190af9cfa0db9e7
#
_cell.length_a   1.000
_cell.length_b   1.000
_cell.length_c   1.000
_cell.angle_alpha   90.00
_cell.angle_beta   90.00
_cell.angle_gamma   90.00
#
_symmetry.space_group_name_H-M   'P 1'
#
loop_
_entity.id
_entity.type
_entity.pdbx_description
1 polymer ?
#
loop_
_entity_poly.entity_id
_entity_poly.type
_entity_poly.pdbx_seq_one_letter_code
_entity_poly.pdbx_strand_id
1 'polypeptide(L)'
;MSKDSFKTKTTLEVAGKSYEIFDITGFAEAKDLPFSLKILLENLLRTEDGANITADQIKKLAAWDPSVEPDTEIQFTPARVIMQDFTGVPCIVDLATMREAIAELGGDPAKVNPLSPAELVIDHSVIADLFGTKDSFEQNVDIEYQRNKERYRFLRWGQTAFDEFKVVPPGTGIVHQVNIEYLARVVMNRVVDGKLRAYPDTVVGTDSHTTMVNGLGVLGWGVGGIEAEAALLGQPVSMLIPRVVGFKLNGQLPVGTTATDLVLTITQMLRKHGVVGKFVEFYGPGVSALPMANRATIGNMSPEYGSTCAIFPIDEETIKYLKLTGRSGEQLELVEKYAKTNGLWHDPSASPRYSEKLELDLSTIVPSIAGPKRPQDRISLTDAKSSYETIVPTYFSDKTNRNKIDVKVNGKPTTVTNGDVVIASITSCTNTSNPSVMIGAALLAKNAVEKGLSSKPWVKTTLAPGSKVVTDYYDRSGLTPYMEKLGFNLVGYGCVTCIGNSGPLPLEISKAINENDLAVSAVLSGNRNFEGRISPDVKMNYLASPPLVVAYALTGSMNHDFEKDPIGLGKDGNPVFLKDIWPTTAEIEKVVASSISSDMFTKDYASVFEGDNRWKSLDTPTGNTFEWDLKSTYVRKPPYFDGMPKNPVPVTNISNGRVLALLGDSVTTDHISPAGNIKADSPAGKYLAEHGIERADFNSYGSRRGNHEVMIRGTFANIRLKNLLLNGVEGGFTKNFLAGGEQTTIYDASRAYIDAKIPLIILAGKEYGSGSSRDWAAKGTALLGVRAVIAESFERIHRSNLIGMGVLPLQFLDGQTAASLGLDGSEVFSIAGIDQLNNGVTPKEVEVTAGDKKFKAKLRIDTPGEADYYRHGGIMQYVLRSLLSK
;
A
#
# COMPACT_ATOMS: atom_id res chain seq x y z
N MET A 1 -26.52 14.57 -12.94
CA MET A 1 -27.00 15.46 -11.83
C MET A 1 -27.66 14.59 -10.77
N SER A 2 -27.43 14.90 -9.47
CA SER A 2 -28.17 14.23 -8.40
C SER A 2 -29.66 14.49 -8.52
N LYS A 3 -30.49 13.48 -8.25
CA LYS A 3 -31.95 13.61 -8.13
C LYS A 3 -32.38 14.49 -6.97
N ASP A 4 -31.52 14.59 -5.94
CA ASP A 4 -31.75 15.37 -4.72
C ASP A 4 -33.14 15.10 -4.10
N SER A 5 -33.50 13.81 -3.98
CA SER A 5 -34.80 13.37 -3.49
C SER A 5 -35.12 13.90 -2.09
N PHE A 6 -34.11 14.28 -1.32
CA PHE A 6 -34.24 14.79 0.03
C PHE A 6 -34.15 16.32 0.13
N LYS A 7 -33.94 17.01 -1.00
CA LYS A 7 -33.80 18.49 -1.08
C LYS A 7 -32.71 19.03 -0.14
N THR A 8 -31.56 18.35 -0.14
CA THR A 8 -30.40 18.72 0.70
C THR A 8 -29.46 19.71 0.03
N LYS A 9 -29.67 19.95 -1.24
CA LYS A 9 -28.86 20.90 -2.02
C LYS A 9 -29.08 22.33 -1.53
N THR A 10 -28.00 22.99 -1.13
CA THR A 10 -28.01 24.37 -0.62
C THR A 10 -26.76 25.12 -1.06
N THR A 11 -26.63 26.38 -0.61
CA THR A 11 -25.50 27.25 -0.95
C THR A 11 -24.68 27.59 0.28
N LEU A 12 -23.35 27.51 0.16
CA LEU A 12 -22.38 27.95 1.17
C LEU A 12 -21.57 29.13 0.64
N GLU A 13 -21.58 30.24 1.36
CA GLU A 13 -20.81 31.44 1.00
C GLU A 13 -19.42 31.43 1.64
N VAL A 14 -18.38 31.46 0.82
CA VAL A 14 -16.98 31.46 1.26
C VAL A 14 -16.17 32.46 0.44
N ALA A 15 -15.46 33.37 1.08
CA ALA A 15 -14.58 34.34 0.42
C ALA A 15 -15.23 35.10 -0.74
N GLY A 16 -16.53 35.40 -0.63
CA GLY A 16 -17.29 36.08 -1.66
C GLY A 16 -17.71 35.21 -2.87
N LYS A 17 -17.55 33.89 -2.78
CA LYS A 17 -18.01 32.91 -3.78
C LYS A 17 -19.12 32.06 -3.21
N SER A 18 -20.07 31.69 -4.07
CA SER A 18 -21.19 30.81 -3.75
C SER A 18 -20.88 29.37 -4.18
N TYR A 19 -20.88 28.45 -3.24
CA TYR A 19 -20.65 27.01 -3.49
C TYR A 19 -21.95 26.23 -3.31
N GLU A 20 -22.32 25.41 -4.29
CA GLU A 20 -23.36 24.40 -4.13
C GLU A 20 -22.83 23.28 -3.23
N ILE A 21 -23.56 22.94 -2.18
CA ILE A 21 -23.25 21.83 -1.27
C ILE A 21 -24.48 20.95 -1.04
N PHE A 22 -24.27 19.74 -0.49
CA PHE A 22 -25.33 18.87 0.00
C PHE A 22 -25.26 18.84 1.53
N ASP A 23 -26.30 19.37 2.18
CA ASP A 23 -26.36 19.51 3.64
C ASP A 23 -26.93 18.25 4.27
N ILE A 24 -26.10 17.54 5.04
CA ILE A 24 -26.51 16.30 5.74
C ILE A 24 -27.22 16.57 7.07
N THR A 25 -27.17 17.78 7.60
CA THR A 25 -27.73 18.13 8.92
C THR A 25 -29.28 18.10 8.95
N GLY A 26 -29.91 18.09 7.79
CA GLY A 26 -31.33 17.88 7.65
C GLY A 26 -31.83 16.48 8.07
N PHE A 27 -30.92 15.50 8.21
CA PHE A 27 -31.24 14.18 8.73
C PHE A 27 -31.02 14.13 10.22
N ALA A 28 -32.08 14.13 11.03
CA ALA A 28 -31.97 14.09 12.48
C ALA A 28 -31.19 12.88 12.98
N GLU A 29 -31.36 11.73 12.33
CA GLU A 29 -30.68 10.47 12.63
C GLU A 29 -29.17 10.51 12.32
N ALA A 30 -28.75 11.38 11.39
CA ALA A 30 -27.33 11.50 10.99
C ALA A 30 -26.48 12.29 11.99
N LYS A 31 -27.09 12.98 12.96
CA LYS A 31 -26.36 13.80 13.95
C LYS A 31 -25.27 13.00 14.67
N ASP A 32 -25.61 11.80 15.12
CA ASP A 32 -24.74 10.94 15.92
C ASP A 32 -24.04 9.85 15.09
N LEU A 33 -24.06 9.97 13.75
CA LEU A 33 -23.26 9.09 12.90
C LEU A 33 -21.75 9.33 13.11
N PRO A 34 -20.93 8.29 12.96
CA PRO A 34 -19.49 8.44 12.79
C PRO A 34 -19.14 9.39 11.64
N PHE A 35 -18.00 10.09 11.73
CA PHE A 35 -17.54 11.01 10.67
C PHE A 35 -17.43 10.34 9.32
N SER A 36 -16.88 9.14 9.26
CA SER A 36 -16.77 8.36 8.05
C SER A 36 -18.12 8.10 7.38
N LEU A 37 -19.14 7.77 8.16
CA LEU A 37 -20.49 7.53 7.64
C LEU A 37 -21.19 8.83 7.23
N LYS A 38 -20.91 9.96 7.89
CA LYS A 38 -21.38 11.29 7.45
C LYS A 38 -20.83 11.64 6.07
N ILE A 39 -19.53 11.37 5.82
CA ILE A 39 -18.90 11.57 4.52
C ILE A 39 -19.53 10.66 3.45
N LEU A 40 -19.78 9.38 3.78
CA LEU A 40 -20.48 8.46 2.88
C LEU A 40 -21.93 8.92 2.60
N LEU A 41 -22.62 9.45 3.60
CA LEU A 41 -24.00 9.97 3.43
C LEU A 41 -24.02 11.16 2.46
N GLU A 42 -23.09 12.11 2.62
CA GLU A 42 -22.95 13.22 1.67
C GLU A 42 -22.66 12.70 0.25
N ASN A 43 -21.77 11.72 0.14
CA ASN A 43 -21.41 11.12 -1.14
C ASN A 43 -22.64 10.54 -1.85
N LEU A 44 -23.46 9.76 -1.16
CA LEU A 44 -24.68 9.19 -1.73
C LEU A 44 -25.70 10.27 -2.13
N LEU A 45 -25.89 11.31 -1.31
CA LEU A 45 -26.79 12.42 -1.62
C LEU A 45 -26.35 13.16 -2.88
N ARG A 46 -25.07 13.44 -3.00
CA ARG A 46 -24.47 14.15 -4.12
C ARG A 46 -24.52 13.35 -5.43
N THR A 47 -24.46 12.02 -5.34
CA THR A 47 -24.35 11.14 -6.49
C THR A 47 -25.63 10.32 -6.77
N GLU A 48 -26.72 10.59 -6.05
CA GLU A 48 -28.02 9.94 -6.22
C GLU A 48 -28.48 9.96 -7.68
N ASP A 49 -28.60 8.81 -8.33
CA ASP A 49 -29.09 8.67 -9.70
C ASP A 49 -30.47 7.95 -9.76
N GLY A 50 -30.86 7.31 -8.65
CA GLY A 50 -32.09 6.57 -8.47
C GLY A 50 -32.11 5.21 -9.18
N ALA A 51 -30.95 4.78 -9.72
CA ALA A 51 -30.73 3.47 -10.31
C ALA A 51 -29.68 2.69 -9.51
N ASN A 52 -28.44 3.16 -9.50
CA ASN A 52 -27.35 2.56 -8.73
C ASN A 52 -27.30 3.11 -7.29
N ILE A 53 -27.64 4.39 -7.13
CA ILE A 53 -27.69 5.08 -5.83
C ILE A 53 -29.11 5.56 -5.60
N THR A 54 -29.81 4.92 -4.68
CA THR A 54 -31.24 5.09 -4.46
C THR A 54 -31.56 5.81 -3.15
N ALA A 55 -32.72 6.43 -3.07
CA ALA A 55 -33.20 7.06 -1.85
C ALA A 55 -33.29 6.06 -0.66
N ASP A 56 -33.55 4.78 -0.92
CA ASP A 56 -33.60 3.74 0.12
C ASP A 56 -32.22 3.49 0.74
N GLN A 57 -31.16 3.38 -0.04
CA GLN A 57 -29.79 3.26 0.45
C GLN A 57 -29.37 4.47 1.29
N ILE A 58 -29.74 5.68 0.86
CA ILE A 58 -29.47 6.92 1.62
C ILE A 58 -30.17 6.88 2.98
N LYS A 59 -31.45 6.50 3.02
CA LYS A 59 -32.22 6.37 4.30
C LYS A 59 -31.60 5.33 5.22
N LYS A 60 -31.21 4.18 4.70
CA LYS A 60 -30.59 3.11 5.49
C LYS A 60 -29.25 3.54 6.08
N LEU A 61 -28.43 4.27 5.30
CA LEU A 61 -27.17 4.82 5.81
C LEU A 61 -27.42 5.88 6.89
N ALA A 62 -28.36 6.81 6.69
CA ALA A 62 -28.70 7.83 7.68
C ALA A 62 -29.20 7.21 9.00
N ALA A 63 -30.01 6.15 8.90
CA ALA A 63 -30.56 5.40 10.03
C ALA A 63 -29.63 4.26 10.53
N TRP A 64 -28.36 4.25 10.16
CA TRP A 64 -27.43 3.17 10.49
C TRP A 64 -27.47 2.76 11.96
N ASP A 65 -27.64 1.45 12.21
CA ASP A 65 -27.65 0.86 13.52
C ASP A 65 -26.33 0.11 13.79
N PRO A 66 -25.53 0.56 14.77
CA PRO A 66 -24.22 -0.05 15.08
C PRO A 66 -24.31 -1.50 15.57
N SER A 67 -25.48 -1.96 16.03
CA SER A 67 -25.68 -3.31 16.57
C SER A 67 -26.00 -4.37 15.51
N VAL A 68 -26.35 -3.94 14.30
CA VAL A 68 -26.76 -4.84 13.21
C VAL A 68 -25.57 -5.17 12.32
N GLU A 69 -25.48 -6.43 11.88
CA GLU A 69 -24.50 -6.81 10.87
C GLU A 69 -24.81 -6.16 9.51
N PRO A 70 -23.81 -5.71 8.77
CA PRO A 70 -23.98 -5.05 7.49
C PRO A 70 -24.68 -5.94 6.46
N ASP A 71 -25.81 -5.50 5.93
CA ASP A 71 -26.60 -6.19 4.92
C ASP A 71 -26.93 -5.33 3.70
N THR A 72 -26.67 -4.03 3.81
CA THR A 72 -27.02 -3.04 2.78
C THR A 72 -25.79 -2.62 2.01
N GLU A 73 -25.84 -2.84 0.70
CA GLU A 73 -24.84 -2.37 -0.25
C GLU A 73 -25.06 -0.89 -0.58
N ILE A 74 -23.97 -0.15 -0.63
CA ILE A 74 -23.90 1.23 -1.13
C ILE A 74 -22.86 1.36 -2.23
N GLN A 75 -23.00 2.39 -3.06
CA GLN A 75 -22.12 2.69 -4.17
C GLN A 75 -21.36 4.00 -3.88
N PHE A 76 -20.09 3.88 -3.52
CA PHE A 76 -19.24 5.02 -3.17
C PHE A 76 -18.51 5.55 -4.40
N THR A 77 -18.64 6.86 -4.69
CA THR A 77 -17.92 7.52 -5.79
C THR A 77 -16.78 8.37 -5.23
N PRO A 78 -15.51 7.93 -5.32
CA PRO A 78 -14.39 8.71 -4.80
C PRO A 78 -14.22 10.02 -5.57
N ALA A 79 -13.78 11.07 -4.86
CA ALA A 79 -13.55 12.38 -5.46
C ALA A 79 -12.30 12.39 -6.36
N ARG A 80 -11.34 11.51 -6.10
CA ARG A 80 -10.10 11.35 -6.86
C ARG A 80 -9.48 9.97 -6.65
N VAL A 81 -8.51 9.64 -7.52
CA VAL A 81 -7.72 8.39 -7.42
C VAL A 81 -6.26 8.74 -7.30
N ILE A 82 -5.56 8.10 -6.37
CA ILE A 82 -4.11 8.27 -6.19
C ILE A 82 -3.37 6.96 -6.48
N MET A 83 -2.21 7.08 -7.10
CA MET A 83 -1.41 5.93 -7.53
C MET A 83 0.06 6.15 -7.23
N GLN A 84 0.80 5.07 -7.03
CA GLN A 84 2.25 5.04 -7.10
C GLN A 84 2.68 4.25 -8.33
N ASP A 85 3.94 4.35 -8.75
CA ASP A 85 4.37 3.88 -10.07
C ASP A 85 4.36 2.34 -10.25
N PHE A 86 4.54 1.54 -9.19
CA PHE A 86 4.51 0.07 -9.33
C PHE A 86 3.11 -0.49 -9.55
N THR A 87 2.09 0.18 -9.04
CA THR A 87 0.68 -0.23 -9.16
C THR A 87 -0.09 0.64 -10.14
N GLY A 88 0.34 1.87 -10.37
CA GLY A 88 -0.28 2.81 -11.29
C GLY A 88 0.12 2.58 -12.75
N VAL A 89 1.37 2.18 -13.04
CA VAL A 89 1.77 1.87 -14.42
C VAL A 89 0.85 0.80 -15.04
N PRO A 90 0.57 -0.36 -14.41
CA PRO A 90 -0.37 -1.32 -14.97
C PRO A 90 -1.78 -0.75 -15.15
N CYS A 91 -2.28 0.12 -14.24
CA CYS A 91 -3.55 0.81 -14.46
C CYS A 91 -3.57 1.62 -15.76
N ILE A 92 -2.54 2.41 -16.00
CA ILE A 92 -2.46 3.23 -17.22
C ILE A 92 -2.23 2.35 -18.46
N VAL A 93 -1.50 1.23 -18.35
CA VAL A 93 -1.36 0.23 -19.43
C VAL A 93 -2.73 -0.33 -19.81
N ASP A 94 -3.56 -0.64 -18.84
CA ASP A 94 -4.91 -1.16 -19.08
C ASP A 94 -5.81 -0.10 -19.74
N LEU A 95 -5.78 1.16 -19.27
CA LEU A 95 -6.50 2.26 -19.92
C LEU A 95 -6.03 2.49 -21.36
N ALA A 96 -4.72 2.41 -21.62
CA ALA A 96 -4.16 2.50 -22.96
C ALA A 96 -4.66 1.36 -23.85
N THR A 97 -4.69 0.14 -23.32
CA THR A 97 -5.21 -1.05 -24.02
C THR A 97 -6.72 -0.93 -24.29
N MET A 98 -7.48 -0.39 -23.32
CA MET A 98 -8.92 -0.11 -23.50
C MET A 98 -9.20 0.90 -24.61
N ARG A 99 -8.33 1.91 -24.79
CA ARG A 99 -8.45 2.87 -25.91
C ARG A 99 -8.34 2.18 -27.27
N GLU A 100 -7.44 1.23 -27.41
CA GLU A 100 -7.35 0.45 -28.65
C GLU A 100 -8.55 -0.50 -28.80
N ALA A 101 -8.94 -1.20 -27.74
CA ALA A 101 -10.06 -2.11 -27.79
C ALA A 101 -11.39 -1.41 -28.15
N ILE A 102 -11.62 -0.21 -27.60
CA ILE A 102 -12.83 0.57 -27.98
C ILE A 102 -12.79 1.01 -29.44
N ALA A 103 -11.60 1.39 -29.97
CA ALA A 103 -11.42 1.71 -31.38
C ALA A 103 -11.68 0.50 -32.29
N GLU A 104 -11.15 -0.68 -31.93
CA GLU A 104 -11.39 -1.94 -32.65
C GLU A 104 -12.87 -2.31 -32.68
N LEU A 105 -13.63 -1.97 -31.62
CA LEU A 105 -15.09 -2.15 -31.55
C LEU A 105 -15.89 -1.03 -32.25
N GLY A 106 -15.20 -0.02 -32.83
CA GLY A 106 -15.82 1.09 -33.57
C GLY A 106 -16.28 2.26 -32.68
N GLY A 107 -15.77 2.36 -31.45
CA GLY A 107 -15.96 3.50 -30.55
C GLY A 107 -14.84 4.54 -30.61
N ASP A 108 -15.03 5.63 -29.89
CA ASP A 108 -14.02 6.72 -29.80
C ASP A 108 -13.04 6.43 -28.64
N PRO A 109 -11.71 6.30 -28.90
CA PRO A 109 -10.70 6.13 -27.88
C PRO A 109 -10.71 7.21 -26.77
N ALA A 110 -11.08 8.44 -27.09
CA ALA A 110 -11.13 9.55 -26.15
C ALA A 110 -12.19 9.35 -25.04
N LYS A 111 -13.16 8.45 -25.21
CA LYS A 111 -14.11 8.08 -24.16
C LYS A 111 -13.46 7.33 -23.01
N VAL A 112 -12.34 6.65 -23.24
CA VAL A 112 -11.54 6.04 -22.18
C VAL A 112 -10.63 7.11 -21.59
N ASN A 113 -11.12 7.81 -20.59
CA ASN A 113 -10.45 8.94 -19.97
C ASN A 113 -10.86 9.05 -18.48
N PRO A 114 -9.96 9.39 -17.57
CA PRO A 114 -10.32 9.65 -16.17
C PRO A 114 -11.39 10.75 -16.05
N LEU A 115 -12.45 10.47 -15.29
CA LEU A 115 -13.55 11.40 -15.04
C LEU A 115 -13.36 12.20 -13.73
N SER A 116 -12.38 11.83 -12.95
CA SER A 116 -11.96 12.49 -11.71
C SER A 116 -10.44 12.64 -11.68
N PRO A 117 -9.89 13.56 -10.86
CA PRO A 117 -8.45 13.71 -10.73
C PRO A 117 -7.76 12.37 -10.44
N ALA A 118 -6.80 12.03 -11.28
CA ALA A 118 -5.95 10.87 -11.20
C ALA A 118 -4.50 11.32 -11.04
N GLU A 119 -3.93 11.09 -9.89
CA GLU A 119 -2.60 11.59 -9.55
C GLU A 119 -1.67 10.41 -9.27
N LEU A 120 -0.58 10.32 -10.03
CA LEU A 120 0.43 9.26 -9.88
C LEU A 120 1.74 9.87 -9.42
N VAL A 121 2.34 9.30 -8.38
CA VAL A 121 3.65 9.70 -7.87
C VAL A 121 4.66 8.59 -8.11
N ILE A 122 5.79 8.92 -8.71
CA ILE A 122 6.88 7.98 -8.93
C ILE A 122 7.78 7.98 -7.69
N ASP A 123 7.68 6.93 -6.87
CA ASP A 123 8.35 6.84 -5.58
C ASP A 123 8.81 5.43 -5.18
N HIS A 124 8.51 4.41 -5.99
CA HIS A 124 8.84 3.02 -5.70
C HIS A 124 10.00 2.48 -6.56
N SER A 125 10.51 3.26 -7.51
CA SER A 125 11.54 2.80 -8.46
C SER A 125 12.97 3.04 -8.01
N VAL A 126 13.19 3.99 -7.10
CA VAL A 126 14.54 4.31 -6.59
C VAL A 126 15.06 3.19 -5.69
N ILE A 127 16.28 2.76 -5.93
CA ILE A 127 17.00 1.76 -5.14
C ILE A 127 18.22 2.43 -4.53
N ALA A 128 18.54 2.11 -3.28
CA ALA A 128 19.76 2.59 -2.62
C ALA A 128 20.98 1.76 -3.07
N ASP A 129 21.31 1.81 -4.36
CA ASP A 129 22.50 1.15 -4.90
C ASP A 129 23.77 1.72 -4.31
N LEU A 130 23.82 3.05 -4.22
CA LEU A 130 24.93 3.81 -3.65
C LEU A 130 24.49 4.52 -2.37
N PHE A 131 25.36 4.56 -1.38
CA PHE A 131 25.08 5.11 -0.05
C PHE A 131 26.36 5.63 0.62
N GLY A 132 26.20 6.39 1.71
CA GLY A 132 27.28 6.86 2.56
C GLY A 132 28.15 7.97 1.97
N THR A 133 27.78 8.55 0.83
CA THR A 133 28.47 9.69 0.21
C THR A 133 27.48 10.79 -0.18
N LYS A 134 27.94 12.01 -0.34
CA LYS A 134 27.09 13.16 -0.73
C LYS A 134 26.49 13.00 -2.14
N ASP A 135 27.18 12.30 -3.03
CA ASP A 135 26.75 12.13 -4.40
C ASP A 135 25.78 10.94 -4.58
N SER A 136 25.53 10.17 -3.51
CA SER A 136 24.68 8.97 -3.57
C SER A 136 23.32 9.24 -4.16
N PHE A 137 22.68 10.35 -3.82
CA PHE A 137 21.36 10.72 -4.31
C PHE A 137 21.35 10.90 -5.82
N GLU A 138 22.20 11.76 -6.37
CA GLU A 138 22.23 12.06 -7.80
C GLU A 138 22.55 10.81 -8.63
N GLN A 139 23.48 10.00 -8.15
CA GLN A 139 23.87 8.76 -8.83
C GLN A 139 22.76 7.71 -8.81
N ASN A 140 22.05 7.58 -7.69
CA ASN A 140 20.89 6.68 -7.60
C ASN A 140 19.76 7.13 -8.51
N VAL A 141 19.50 8.43 -8.63
CA VAL A 141 18.49 8.99 -9.54
C VAL A 141 18.87 8.74 -10.99
N ASP A 142 20.17 8.90 -11.37
CA ASP A 142 20.62 8.58 -12.71
C ASP A 142 20.42 7.09 -13.05
N ILE A 143 20.75 6.19 -12.13
CA ILE A 143 20.50 4.75 -12.27
C ILE A 143 19.00 4.45 -12.37
N GLU A 144 18.18 5.10 -11.57
CA GLU A 144 16.72 4.97 -11.60
C GLU A 144 16.16 5.34 -12.98
N TYR A 145 16.55 6.48 -13.55
CA TYR A 145 16.13 6.91 -14.88
C TYR A 145 16.59 5.95 -15.97
N GLN A 146 17.85 5.49 -15.89
CA GLN A 146 18.40 4.53 -16.84
C GLN A 146 17.59 3.22 -16.85
N ARG A 147 17.32 2.65 -15.65
CA ARG A 147 16.59 1.39 -15.51
C ARG A 147 15.12 1.47 -15.91
N ASN A 148 14.49 2.63 -15.70
CA ASN A 148 13.04 2.77 -15.84
C ASN A 148 12.61 3.66 -17.02
N LYS A 149 13.53 3.98 -17.94
CA LYS A 149 13.29 4.91 -19.05
C LYS A 149 12.03 4.59 -19.85
N GLU A 150 11.77 3.30 -20.13
CA GLU A 150 10.60 2.87 -20.91
C GLU A 150 9.29 3.16 -20.15
N ARG A 151 9.24 2.87 -18.85
CA ARG A 151 8.08 3.16 -17.99
C ARG A 151 7.84 4.65 -17.86
N TYR A 152 8.89 5.44 -17.71
CA TYR A 152 8.79 6.89 -17.55
C TYR A 152 8.34 7.57 -18.83
N ARG A 153 8.83 7.11 -19.99
CA ARG A 153 8.34 7.52 -21.30
C ARG A 153 6.84 7.24 -21.47
N PHE A 154 6.39 6.06 -21.05
CA PHE A 154 4.99 5.67 -21.07
C PHE A 154 4.12 6.55 -20.15
N LEU A 155 4.54 6.77 -18.90
CA LEU A 155 3.80 7.62 -17.96
C LEU A 155 3.73 9.08 -18.45
N ARG A 156 4.80 9.58 -19.04
CA ARG A 156 4.81 10.93 -19.60
C ARG A 156 3.87 11.06 -20.81
N TRP A 157 3.78 10.02 -21.65
CA TRP A 157 2.75 9.95 -22.69
C TRP A 157 1.36 9.98 -22.04
N GLY A 158 1.10 9.17 -21.04
CA GLY A 158 -0.19 9.14 -20.36
C GLY A 158 -0.61 10.51 -19.81
N GLN A 159 0.33 11.27 -19.25
CA GLN A 159 0.09 12.64 -18.77
C GLN A 159 -0.36 13.61 -19.87
N THR A 160 0.02 13.37 -21.11
CA THR A 160 -0.40 14.20 -22.27
C THR A 160 -1.63 13.64 -22.97
N ALA A 161 -1.86 12.33 -22.92
CA ALA A 161 -2.94 11.64 -23.63
C ALA A 161 -4.24 11.60 -22.86
N PHE A 162 -4.19 11.57 -21.53
CA PHE A 162 -5.37 11.52 -20.66
C PHE A 162 -5.60 12.88 -19.99
N ASP A 163 -6.84 13.39 -20.07
CA ASP A 163 -7.27 14.51 -19.24
C ASP A 163 -7.33 14.07 -17.78
N GLU A 164 -7.23 15.02 -16.84
CA GLU A 164 -7.29 14.77 -15.39
C GLU A 164 -6.20 13.80 -14.85
N PHE A 165 -5.27 13.30 -15.67
CA PHE A 165 -4.15 12.46 -15.23
C PHE A 165 -2.87 13.28 -15.09
N LYS A 166 -2.28 13.24 -13.89
CA LYS A 166 -1.06 13.97 -13.56
C LYS A 166 -0.01 13.04 -12.97
N VAL A 167 1.24 13.26 -13.33
CA VAL A 167 2.38 12.48 -12.83
C VAL A 167 3.33 13.40 -12.06
N VAL A 168 3.62 13.02 -10.83
CA VAL A 168 4.72 13.60 -10.04
C VAL A 168 5.98 12.80 -10.35
N PRO A 169 6.99 13.43 -10.99
CA PRO A 169 8.18 12.75 -11.46
C PRO A 169 9.08 12.20 -10.35
N PRO A 170 10.05 11.33 -10.70
CA PRO A 170 11.02 10.78 -9.76
C PRO A 170 11.79 11.84 -8.97
N GLY A 171 12.26 11.49 -7.76
CA GLY A 171 13.06 12.38 -6.93
C GLY A 171 12.28 13.53 -6.30
N THR A 172 10.95 13.44 -6.23
CA THR A 172 10.08 14.47 -5.63
C THR A 172 9.68 14.12 -4.21
N GLY A 173 9.18 12.92 -3.99
CA GLY A 173 8.71 12.46 -2.68
C GLY A 173 7.90 11.18 -2.75
N ILE A 174 7.47 10.70 -1.59
CA ILE A 174 6.62 9.53 -1.44
C ILE A 174 5.15 9.94 -1.64
N VAL A 175 4.40 9.13 -2.38
CA VAL A 175 3.01 9.40 -2.77
C VAL A 175 2.13 9.87 -1.61
N HIS A 176 2.22 9.25 -0.44
CA HIS A 176 1.34 9.56 0.68
C HIS A 176 1.75 10.85 1.39
N GLN A 177 3.03 11.16 1.46
CA GLN A 177 3.53 12.43 2.00
C GLN A 177 3.23 13.57 1.04
N VAL A 178 3.50 13.41 -0.25
CA VAL A 178 3.10 14.38 -1.30
C VAL A 178 1.59 14.61 -1.27
N ASN A 179 0.82 13.56 -1.01
CA ASN A 179 -0.63 13.66 -0.90
C ASN A 179 -1.05 14.58 0.25
N ILE A 180 -0.61 14.34 1.46
CA ILE A 180 -1.01 15.20 2.60
C ILE A 180 -0.42 16.60 2.52
N GLU A 181 0.79 16.75 2.01
CA GLU A 181 1.46 18.05 1.91
C GLU A 181 0.92 18.92 0.77
N TYR A 182 0.41 18.30 -0.32
CA TYR A 182 0.04 19.06 -1.52
C TYR A 182 -1.26 18.60 -2.20
N LEU A 183 -1.43 17.31 -2.52
CA LEU A 183 -2.53 16.84 -3.39
C LEU A 183 -3.89 16.81 -2.69
N ALA A 184 -3.95 16.51 -1.39
CA ALA A 184 -5.20 16.46 -0.64
C ALA A 184 -5.78 17.86 -0.43
N ARG A 185 -7.09 18.00 -0.71
CA ARG A 185 -7.81 19.26 -0.63
C ARG A 185 -8.65 19.38 0.65
N VAL A 186 -8.96 18.27 1.32
CA VAL A 186 -9.88 18.11 2.45
C VAL A 186 -11.33 18.41 2.06
N VAL A 187 -11.58 19.51 1.39
CA VAL A 187 -12.84 19.83 0.72
C VAL A 187 -12.52 20.16 -0.74
N MET A 188 -13.09 19.39 -1.64
CA MET A 188 -13.00 19.61 -3.09
C MET A 188 -13.81 20.84 -3.49
N ASN A 189 -13.32 21.55 -4.52
CA ASN A 189 -14.07 22.61 -5.19
C ASN A 189 -13.95 22.42 -6.71
N ARG A 190 -15.02 22.06 -7.35
CA ARG A 190 -15.03 21.84 -8.81
C ARG A 190 -16.25 22.47 -9.45
N VAL A 191 -16.09 22.89 -10.70
CA VAL A 191 -17.25 23.30 -11.52
C VAL A 191 -17.94 22.02 -12.00
N VAL A 192 -19.18 21.85 -11.60
CA VAL A 192 -20.06 20.75 -12.02
C VAL A 192 -21.36 21.35 -12.54
N ASP A 193 -21.73 21.00 -13.76
CA ASP A 193 -22.95 21.56 -14.42
C ASP A 193 -22.98 23.09 -14.42
N GLY A 194 -21.84 23.74 -14.60
CA GLY A 194 -21.70 25.20 -14.63
C GLY A 194 -21.75 25.88 -13.25
N LYS A 195 -21.84 25.13 -12.15
CA LYS A 195 -21.85 25.66 -10.78
C LYS A 195 -20.60 25.24 -10.04
N LEU A 196 -20.09 26.14 -9.21
CA LEU A 196 -19.00 25.81 -8.29
C LEU A 196 -19.59 24.95 -7.16
N ARG A 197 -19.11 23.72 -7.01
CA ARG A 197 -19.58 22.75 -6.01
C ARG A 197 -18.48 22.42 -5.03
N ALA A 198 -18.82 22.36 -3.74
CA ALA A 198 -17.93 21.91 -2.67
C ALA A 198 -18.46 20.63 -2.04
N TYR A 199 -17.55 19.68 -1.77
CA TYR A 199 -17.85 18.39 -1.17
C TYR A 199 -16.59 17.77 -0.51
N PRO A 200 -16.71 16.79 0.40
CA PRO A 200 -15.55 16.19 1.03
C PRO A 200 -14.58 15.61 0.00
N ASP A 201 -13.31 15.90 0.15
CA ASP A 201 -12.25 15.14 -0.55
C ASP A 201 -12.27 13.70 -0.06
N THR A 202 -12.41 12.78 -1.00
CA THR A 202 -12.38 11.34 -0.75
C THR A 202 -11.49 10.69 -1.79
N VAL A 203 -10.73 9.68 -1.39
CA VAL A 203 -9.73 9.10 -2.27
C VAL A 203 -9.65 7.59 -2.17
N VAL A 204 -9.59 6.92 -3.31
CA VAL A 204 -9.13 5.54 -3.38
C VAL A 204 -7.74 5.50 -4.00
N GLY A 205 -6.91 4.59 -3.56
CA GLY A 205 -5.55 4.50 -4.07
C GLY A 205 -5.12 3.09 -4.40
N THR A 206 -4.23 2.94 -5.36
CA THR A 206 -3.64 1.65 -5.72
C THR A 206 -2.59 1.17 -4.70
N ASP A 207 -2.38 1.94 -3.65
CA ASP A 207 -1.49 1.60 -2.54
C ASP A 207 -2.25 1.51 -1.22
N SER A 208 -1.91 0.52 -0.39
CA SER A 208 -2.59 0.28 0.89
C SER A 208 -2.46 1.45 1.88
N HIS A 209 -1.35 2.20 1.84
CA HIS A 209 -1.11 3.34 2.75
C HIS A 209 -1.77 4.65 2.30
N THR A 210 -2.67 4.62 1.32
CA THR A 210 -3.56 5.73 1.00
C THR A 210 -4.29 6.25 2.25
N THR A 211 -4.50 5.39 3.22
CA THR A 211 -5.06 5.71 4.53
C THR A 211 -4.29 6.76 5.34
N MET A 212 -3.06 7.11 4.97
CA MET A 212 -2.33 8.21 5.62
C MET A 212 -3.10 9.54 5.55
N VAL A 213 -3.87 9.76 4.51
CA VAL A 213 -4.69 10.97 4.32
C VAL A 213 -5.82 11.09 5.35
N ASN A 214 -6.18 9.98 6.01
CA ASN A 214 -7.21 9.98 7.06
C ASN A 214 -6.83 10.86 8.25
N GLY A 215 -5.53 11.11 8.46
CA GLY A 215 -5.05 12.08 9.45
C GLY A 215 -5.53 13.51 9.22
N LEU A 216 -5.79 13.89 7.95
CA LEU A 216 -6.38 15.19 7.57
C LEU A 216 -7.91 15.24 7.65
N GLY A 217 -8.57 14.16 8.01
CA GLY A 217 -10.02 14.05 7.94
C GLY A 217 -10.56 13.75 6.53
N VAL A 218 -9.69 13.33 5.61
CA VAL A 218 -10.06 12.85 4.27
C VAL A 218 -10.33 11.36 4.33
N LEU A 219 -11.52 10.94 3.90
CA LEU A 219 -11.85 9.52 3.84
C LEU A 219 -11.15 8.88 2.65
N GLY A 220 -10.26 7.94 2.92
CA GLY A 220 -9.48 7.28 1.88
C GLY A 220 -8.94 5.94 2.29
N TRP A 221 -8.84 5.02 1.33
CA TRP A 221 -8.28 3.68 1.54
C TRP A 221 -7.68 3.08 0.26
N GLY A 222 -6.90 2.02 0.43
CA GLY A 222 -6.34 1.25 -0.67
C GLY A 222 -7.37 0.33 -1.32
N VAL A 223 -7.36 0.30 -2.64
CA VAL A 223 -8.14 -0.62 -3.47
C VAL A 223 -7.22 -1.39 -4.42
N GLY A 224 -7.73 -2.41 -5.08
CA GLY A 224 -6.99 -3.06 -6.16
C GLY A 224 -6.86 -2.15 -7.39
N GLY A 225 -5.83 -2.38 -8.21
CA GLY A 225 -5.64 -1.62 -9.46
C GLY A 225 -6.87 -1.66 -10.35
N ILE A 226 -7.52 -2.80 -10.44
CA ILE A 226 -8.74 -3.01 -11.23
C ILE A 226 -9.91 -2.16 -10.74
N GLU A 227 -10.09 -2.06 -9.42
CA GLU A 227 -11.13 -1.18 -8.84
C GLU A 227 -10.77 0.30 -9.05
N ALA A 228 -9.49 0.66 -8.96
CA ALA A 228 -9.02 2.01 -9.25
C ALA A 228 -9.28 2.38 -10.72
N GLU A 229 -8.99 1.49 -11.66
CA GLU A 229 -9.27 1.66 -13.10
C GLU A 229 -10.76 1.91 -13.35
N ALA A 230 -11.63 1.12 -12.72
CA ALA A 230 -13.07 1.29 -12.83
C ALA A 230 -13.53 2.64 -12.22
N ALA A 231 -12.97 3.02 -11.06
CA ALA A 231 -13.27 4.30 -10.42
C ALA A 231 -12.82 5.49 -11.28
N LEU A 232 -11.65 5.41 -11.94
CA LEU A 232 -11.19 6.42 -12.90
C LEU A 232 -12.20 6.62 -14.03
N LEU A 233 -12.83 5.55 -14.49
CA LEU A 233 -13.82 5.56 -15.57
C LEU A 233 -15.25 5.80 -15.08
N GLY A 234 -15.42 6.27 -13.85
CA GLY A 234 -16.70 6.70 -13.28
C GLY A 234 -17.57 5.57 -12.73
N GLN A 235 -17.01 4.36 -12.54
CA GLN A 235 -17.72 3.32 -11.81
C GLN A 235 -17.60 3.57 -10.32
N PRO A 236 -18.69 3.54 -9.54
CA PRO A 236 -18.61 3.62 -8.10
C PRO A 236 -17.98 2.35 -7.51
N VAL A 237 -17.35 2.49 -6.35
CA VAL A 237 -16.87 1.36 -5.54
C VAL A 237 -18.04 0.80 -4.73
N SER A 238 -18.38 -0.46 -4.99
CA SER A 238 -19.41 -1.16 -4.26
C SER A 238 -18.91 -1.62 -2.89
N MET A 239 -19.67 -1.36 -1.83
CA MET A 239 -19.34 -1.81 -0.47
C MET A 239 -20.59 -1.96 0.39
N LEU A 240 -20.55 -2.84 1.37
CA LEU A 240 -21.55 -2.83 2.44
C LEU A 240 -21.34 -1.61 3.34
N ILE A 241 -22.43 -1.07 3.91
CA ILE A 241 -22.29 -0.03 4.95
C ILE A 241 -21.40 -0.58 6.06
N PRO A 242 -20.22 0.03 6.34
CA PRO A 242 -19.23 -0.62 7.20
C PRO A 242 -19.60 -0.59 8.67
N ARG A 243 -19.09 -1.55 9.44
CA ARG A 243 -18.99 -1.43 10.89
C ARG A 243 -17.93 -0.41 11.24
N VAL A 244 -18.15 0.40 12.26
CA VAL A 244 -17.21 1.43 12.69
C VAL A 244 -16.79 1.20 14.13
N VAL A 245 -15.48 1.07 14.35
CA VAL A 245 -14.86 0.96 15.68
C VAL A 245 -14.43 2.35 16.13
N GLY A 246 -15.03 2.86 17.21
CA GLY A 246 -14.61 4.10 17.83
C GLY A 246 -13.40 3.86 18.73
N PHE A 247 -12.31 4.60 18.49
CA PHE A 247 -11.09 4.55 19.29
C PHE A 247 -10.92 5.87 20.04
N LYS A 248 -11.24 5.87 21.33
CA LYS A 248 -11.19 7.05 22.18
C LYS A 248 -9.77 7.32 22.66
N LEU A 249 -9.31 8.56 22.46
CA LEU A 249 -8.02 9.02 22.94
C LEU A 249 -8.20 9.99 24.11
N ASN A 250 -7.46 9.75 25.19
CA ASN A 250 -7.43 10.60 26.39
C ASN A 250 -5.99 10.96 26.75
N GLY A 251 -5.82 12.03 27.54
CA GLY A 251 -4.51 12.44 28.05
C GLY A 251 -3.57 13.01 26.99
N GLN A 252 -2.29 12.99 27.28
CA GLN A 252 -1.21 13.52 26.44
C GLN A 252 -0.02 12.55 26.45
N LEU A 253 0.78 12.57 25.38
CA LEU A 253 1.99 11.76 25.27
C LEU A 253 3.03 12.17 26.34
N PRO A 254 3.68 11.19 27.00
CA PRO A 254 4.78 11.46 27.92
C PRO A 254 5.99 12.08 27.21
N VAL A 255 6.75 12.88 27.95
CA VAL A 255 8.03 13.39 27.48
C VAL A 255 8.97 12.23 27.14
N GLY A 256 9.66 12.32 25.99
CA GLY A 256 10.60 11.30 25.53
C GLY A 256 9.96 10.19 24.67
N THR A 257 8.62 10.15 24.54
CA THR A 257 7.93 9.27 23.60
C THR A 257 7.69 9.95 22.26
N THR A 258 7.49 9.16 21.22
CA THR A 258 7.33 9.61 19.85
C THR A 258 6.01 9.16 19.25
N ALA A 259 5.65 9.76 18.10
CA ALA A 259 4.50 9.28 17.30
C ALA A 259 4.65 7.81 16.90
N THR A 260 5.88 7.33 16.71
CA THR A 260 6.16 5.92 16.41
C THR A 260 5.75 5.00 17.54
N ASP A 261 6.07 5.35 18.78
CA ASP A 261 5.69 4.57 19.96
C ASP A 261 4.18 4.46 20.09
N LEU A 262 3.48 5.58 19.84
CA LEU A 262 2.03 5.63 19.82
C LEU A 262 1.44 4.73 18.73
N VAL A 263 1.88 4.86 17.49
CA VAL A 263 1.31 4.07 16.39
C VAL A 263 1.57 2.58 16.53
N LEU A 264 2.74 2.18 17.04
CA LEU A 264 3.04 0.77 17.32
C LEU A 264 2.11 0.20 18.41
N THR A 265 1.79 1.01 19.44
CA THR A 265 0.84 0.62 20.49
C THR A 265 -0.57 0.47 19.92
N ILE A 266 -1.05 1.43 19.13
CA ILE A 266 -2.35 1.38 18.47
C ILE A 266 -2.44 0.17 17.53
N THR A 267 -1.36 -0.10 16.78
CA THR A 267 -1.29 -1.25 15.86
C THR A 267 -1.45 -2.57 16.60
N GLN A 268 -0.76 -2.74 17.73
CA GLN A 268 -0.89 -3.93 18.57
C GLN A 268 -2.33 -4.08 19.12
N MET A 269 -2.91 -3.00 19.63
CA MET A 269 -4.26 -3.00 20.22
C MET A 269 -5.33 -3.35 19.18
N LEU A 270 -5.33 -2.66 18.03
CA LEU A 270 -6.33 -2.85 16.97
C LEU A 270 -6.18 -4.22 16.31
N ARG A 271 -4.95 -4.70 16.08
CA ARG A 271 -4.72 -6.04 15.55
C ARG A 271 -5.24 -7.13 16.49
N LYS A 272 -5.01 -6.98 17.80
CA LYS A 272 -5.54 -7.87 18.83
C LYS A 272 -7.07 -7.83 18.91
N HIS A 273 -7.67 -6.66 18.75
CA HIS A 273 -9.13 -6.49 18.77
C HIS A 273 -9.82 -7.12 17.56
N GLY A 274 -9.17 -7.07 16.38
CA GLY A 274 -9.73 -7.62 15.14
C GLY A 274 -10.60 -6.61 14.40
N VAL A 275 -9.97 -5.75 13.61
CA VAL A 275 -10.64 -4.67 12.85
C VAL A 275 -10.66 -4.90 11.34
N VAL A 276 -10.35 -6.11 10.89
CA VAL A 276 -10.35 -6.45 9.46
C VAL A 276 -11.74 -6.19 8.84
N GLY A 277 -11.76 -5.43 7.75
CA GLY A 277 -13.00 -5.05 7.06
C GLY A 277 -13.84 -3.97 7.75
N LYS A 278 -13.39 -3.45 8.91
CA LYS A 278 -14.05 -2.38 9.64
C LYS A 278 -13.39 -1.02 9.37
N PHE A 279 -14.11 0.05 9.61
CA PHE A 279 -13.56 1.39 9.73
C PHE A 279 -13.15 1.63 11.19
N VAL A 280 -12.07 2.37 11.39
CA VAL A 280 -11.66 2.87 12.70
C VAL A 280 -11.79 4.39 12.69
N GLU A 281 -12.30 4.94 13.76
CA GLU A 281 -12.50 6.39 13.90
C GLU A 281 -11.99 6.85 15.26
N PHE A 282 -11.07 7.81 15.23
CA PHE A 282 -10.49 8.38 16.45
C PHE A 282 -11.35 9.54 16.97
N TYR A 283 -11.62 9.55 18.26
CA TYR A 283 -12.45 10.57 18.92
C TYR A 283 -12.00 10.83 20.36
N GLY A 284 -12.64 11.78 21.00
CA GLY A 284 -12.37 12.14 22.38
C GLY A 284 -11.36 13.29 22.54
N PRO A 285 -11.10 13.73 23.80
CA PRO A 285 -10.31 14.93 24.06
C PRO A 285 -8.83 14.82 23.69
N GLY A 286 -8.27 13.61 23.68
CA GLY A 286 -6.88 13.36 23.29
C GLY A 286 -6.60 13.61 21.81
N VAL A 287 -7.61 13.64 20.94
CA VAL A 287 -7.44 13.95 19.51
C VAL A 287 -6.86 15.34 19.31
N SER A 288 -7.40 16.35 20.01
CA SER A 288 -6.94 17.74 19.90
C SER A 288 -5.50 17.94 20.42
N ALA A 289 -4.98 17.01 21.21
CA ALA A 289 -3.60 17.03 21.71
C ALA A 289 -2.58 16.44 20.70
N LEU A 290 -3.05 15.80 19.63
CA LEU A 290 -2.19 15.21 18.61
C LEU A 290 -2.02 16.13 17.41
N PRO A 291 -0.79 16.59 17.11
CA PRO A 291 -0.48 17.28 15.86
C PRO A 291 -0.89 16.44 14.65
N MET A 292 -1.23 17.09 13.53
CA MET A 292 -1.67 16.41 12.31
C MET A 292 -0.67 15.35 11.83
N ALA A 293 0.64 15.60 11.95
CA ALA A 293 1.67 14.64 11.58
C ALA A 293 1.59 13.32 12.37
N ASN A 294 1.24 13.37 13.66
CA ASN A 294 1.02 12.17 14.46
C ASN A 294 -0.21 11.40 13.98
N ARG A 295 -1.29 12.11 13.65
CA ARG A 295 -2.53 11.51 13.09
C ARG A 295 -2.25 10.83 11.74
N ALA A 296 -1.44 11.45 10.88
CA ALA A 296 -1.03 10.88 9.60
C ALA A 296 -0.23 9.59 9.79
N THR A 297 0.69 9.56 10.76
CA THR A 297 1.46 8.35 11.13
C THR A 297 0.53 7.21 11.54
N ILE A 298 -0.51 7.50 12.34
CA ILE A 298 -1.51 6.51 12.78
C ILE A 298 -2.34 6.02 11.60
N GLY A 299 -2.87 6.92 10.79
CA GLY A 299 -3.63 6.60 9.58
C GLY A 299 -2.84 5.76 8.59
N ASN A 300 -1.53 6.06 8.44
CA ASN A 300 -0.64 5.32 7.55
C ASN A 300 -0.60 3.83 7.86
N MET A 301 -0.56 3.44 9.13
CA MET A 301 -0.47 2.04 9.54
C MET A 301 -1.82 1.32 9.64
N SER A 302 -2.90 1.88 9.10
CA SER A 302 -4.22 1.21 9.01
C SER A 302 -4.14 -0.18 8.37
N PRO A 303 -3.41 -0.41 7.28
CA PRO A 303 -3.24 -1.76 6.72
C PRO A 303 -2.54 -2.74 7.67
N GLU A 304 -1.59 -2.26 8.47
CA GLU A 304 -0.83 -3.11 9.39
C GLU A 304 -1.70 -3.62 10.55
N TYR A 305 -2.63 -2.82 11.04
CA TYR A 305 -3.59 -3.33 12.02
C TYR A 305 -4.88 -3.90 11.40
N GLY A 306 -5.04 -3.77 10.08
CA GLY A 306 -6.04 -4.50 9.29
C GLY A 306 -7.36 -3.78 9.06
N SER A 307 -7.51 -2.50 9.42
CA SER A 307 -8.75 -1.75 9.12
C SER A 307 -8.77 -1.26 7.66
N THR A 308 -9.95 -1.00 7.14
CA THR A 308 -10.12 -0.41 5.80
C THR A 308 -9.65 1.05 5.79
N CYS A 309 -9.99 1.82 6.82
CA CYS A 309 -9.49 3.18 7.06
C CYS A 309 -9.40 3.46 8.56
N ALA A 310 -8.69 4.53 8.92
CA ALA A 310 -8.51 4.96 10.30
C ALA A 310 -8.51 6.49 10.36
N ILE A 311 -9.71 7.08 10.43
CA ILE A 311 -9.95 8.49 10.18
C ILE A 311 -9.97 9.32 11.47
N PHE A 312 -9.46 10.53 11.36
CA PHE A 312 -9.56 11.60 12.36
C PHE A 312 -10.58 12.65 11.91
N PRO A 313 -11.26 13.33 12.84
CA PRO A 313 -12.13 14.47 12.50
C PRO A 313 -11.31 15.69 12.07
N ILE A 314 -11.96 16.61 11.37
CA ILE A 314 -11.37 17.90 10.98
C ILE A 314 -11.44 18.87 12.17
N ASP A 315 -10.34 19.55 12.47
CA ASP A 315 -10.24 20.53 13.56
C ASP A 315 -9.21 21.64 13.25
N GLU A 316 -8.87 22.41 14.27
CA GLU A 316 -7.86 23.48 14.18
C GLU A 316 -6.48 22.96 13.78
N GLU A 317 -6.08 21.75 14.18
CA GLU A 317 -4.80 21.13 13.78
C GLU A 317 -4.78 20.83 12.27
N THR A 318 -5.90 20.42 11.71
CA THR A 318 -6.05 20.28 10.24
C THR A 318 -5.82 21.62 9.56
N ILE A 319 -6.47 22.71 10.03
CA ILE A 319 -6.32 24.06 9.44
C ILE A 319 -4.89 24.57 9.58
N LYS A 320 -4.24 24.38 10.72
CA LYS A 320 -2.82 24.76 10.94
C LYS A 320 -1.91 24.05 9.95
N TYR A 321 -2.11 22.75 9.74
CA TYR A 321 -1.30 21.99 8.80
C TYR A 321 -1.52 22.42 7.35
N LEU A 322 -2.76 22.63 6.93
CA LEU A 322 -3.08 23.13 5.59
C LEU A 322 -2.46 24.52 5.35
N LYS A 323 -2.47 25.39 6.37
CA LYS A 323 -1.80 26.71 6.31
C LYS A 323 -0.29 26.54 6.19
N LEU A 324 0.32 25.67 7.00
CA LEU A 324 1.76 25.40 6.96
C LEU A 324 2.19 24.90 5.59
N THR A 325 1.40 23.99 5.00
CA THR A 325 1.69 23.39 3.69
C THR A 325 1.24 24.25 2.49
N GLY A 326 0.92 25.53 2.73
CA GLY A 326 0.75 26.54 1.69
C GLY A 326 -0.61 26.56 0.99
N ARG A 327 -1.68 25.95 1.57
CA ARG A 327 -3.03 26.08 1.03
C ARG A 327 -3.49 27.54 1.13
N SER A 328 -4.26 28.00 0.13
CA SER A 328 -4.75 29.38 0.06
C SER A 328 -5.72 29.72 1.21
N GLY A 329 -5.81 30.99 1.56
CA GLY A 329 -6.77 31.46 2.56
C GLY A 329 -8.23 31.09 2.22
N GLU A 330 -8.60 31.12 0.94
CA GLU A 330 -9.90 30.68 0.46
C GLU A 330 -10.13 29.18 0.76
N GLN A 331 -9.13 28.33 0.50
CA GLN A 331 -9.24 26.90 0.79
C GLN A 331 -9.36 26.62 2.30
N LEU A 332 -8.62 27.35 3.14
CA LEU A 332 -8.71 27.23 4.59
C LEU A 332 -10.11 27.59 5.10
N GLU A 333 -10.66 28.72 4.62
CA GLU A 333 -12.01 29.17 4.97
C GLU A 333 -13.08 28.19 4.47
N LEU A 334 -12.91 27.64 3.25
CA LEU A 334 -13.81 26.63 2.70
C LEU A 334 -13.83 25.37 3.55
N VAL A 335 -12.67 24.83 3.93
CA VAL A 335 -12.57 23.63 4.76
C VAL A 335 -13.25 23.84 6.11
N GLU A 336 -12.96 24.94 6.79
CA GLU A 336 -13.51 25.24 8.11
C GLU A 336 -15.04 25.41 8.06
N LYS A 337 -15.53 26.27 7.16
CA LYS A 337 -16.97 26.54 7.02
C LYS A 337 -17.74 25.30 6.60
N TYR A 338 -17.23 24.56 5.61
CA TYR A 338 -17.87 23.34 5.13
C TYR A 338 -17.98 22.29 6.25
N ALA A 339 -16.87 22.03 6.96
CA ALA A 339 -16.84 21.03 8.02
C ALA A 339 -17.80 21.40 9.18
N LYS A 340 -17.87 22.68 9.55
CA LYS A 340 -18.80 23.18 10.58
C LYS A 340 -20.25 23.07 10.12
N THR A 341 -20.57 23.43 8.88
CA THR A 341 -21.90 23.35 8.30
C THR A 341 -22.42 21.92 8.23
N ASN A 342 -21.58 20.97 7.81
CA ASN A 342 -21.97 19.56 7.64
C ASN A 342 -21.69 18.67 8.88
N GLY A 343 -21.39 19.26 10.05
CA GLY A 343 -21.17 18.48 11.28
C GLY A 343 -19.98 17.52 11.21
N LEU A 344 -18.95 17.89 10.45
CA LEU A 344 -17.67 17.17 10.30
C LEU A 344 -16.54 17.77 11.15
N TRP A 345 -16.83 18.89 11.84
CA TRP A 345 -15.87 19.53 12.74
C TRP A 345 -15.79 18.79 14.08
N HIS A 346 -14.59 18.61 14.59
CA HIS A 346 -14.35 17.88 15.85
C HIS A 346 -15.03 18.57 17.04
N ASP A 347 -15.79 17.79 17.79
CA ASP A 347 -16.29 18.13 19.11
C ASP A 347 -15.70 17.14 20.13
N PRO A 348 -14.79 17.60 21.02
CA PRO A 348 -14.17 16.71 22.02
C PRO A 348 -15.14 16.03 22.97
N SER A 349 -16.36 16.59 23.12
CA SER A 349 -17.41 16.03 23.97
C SER A 349 -18.34 15.05 23.26
N ALA A 350 -18.32 15.03 21.93
CA ALA A 350 -19.19 14.16 21.15
C ALA A 350 -18.80 12.69 21.30
N SER A 351 -19.80 11.84 21.36
CA SER A 351 -19.65 10.38 21.36
C SER A 351 -20.57 9.79 20.29
N PRO A 352 -20.15 9.75 19.02
CA PRO A 352 -20.90 9.12 17.95
C PRO A 352 -21.28 7.67 18.29
N ARG A 353 -22.26 7.15 17.57
CA ARG A 353 -22.63 5.73 17.66
C ARG A 353 -21.54 4.90 16.99
N TYR A 354 -21.03 3.90 17.68
CA TYR A 354 -20.01 2.99 17.14
C TYR A 354 -20.44 1.53 17.36
N SER A 355 -20.08 0.66 16.43
CA SER A 355 -20.32 -0.79 16.56
C SER A 355 -19.55 -1.38 17.74
N GLU A 356 -18.35 -0.88 17.98
CA GLU A 356 -17.45 -1.29 19.05
C GLU A 356 -16.66 -0.08 19.53
N LYS A 357 -16.17 -0.12 20.76
CA LYS A 357 -15.40 0.99 21.33
C LYS A 357 -14.12 0.47 21.99
N LEU A 358 -13.03 1.18 21.74
CA LEU A 358 -11.74 1.04 22.42
C LEU A 358 -11.33 2.37 23.03
N GLU A 359 -10.44 2.33 24.00
CA GLU A 359 -9.93 3.52 24.68
C GLU A 359 -8.43 3.38 24.96
N LEU A 360 -7.70 4.46 24.79
CA LEU A 360 -6.27 4.57 25.11
C LEU A 360 -5.99 5.86 25.84
N ASP A 361 -5.35 5.74 26.99
CA ASP A 361 -4.72 6.87 27.68
C ASP A 361 -3.31 7.07 27.11
N LEU A 362 -3.10 8.19 26.44
CA LEU A 362 -1.83 8.55 25.81
C LEU A 362 -0.67 8.62 26.82
N SER A 363 -0.96 8.87 28.11
CA SER A 363 0.06 8.92 29.17
C SER A 363 0.71 7.56 29.45
N THR A 364 0.13 6.47 28.96
CA THR A 364 0.65 5.10 29.15
C THR A 364 1.65 4.67 28.09
N ILE A 365 1.88 5.50 27.07
CA ILE A 365 2.80 5.18 25.97
C ILE A 365 4.23 5.15 26.47
N VAL A 366 4.98 4.14 26.05
CA VAL A 366 6.40 3.97 26.37
C VAL A 366 7.23 3.78 25.08
N PRO A 367 8.51 4.16 25.06
CA PRO A 367 9.40 3.92 23.93
C PRO A 367 9.37 2.46 23.49
N SER A 368 9.24 2.22 22.20
CA SER A 368 8.96 0.88 21.67
C SER A 368 9.62 0.66 20.32
N ILE A 369 9.87 -0.61 20.01
CA ILE A 369 10.18 -1.11 18.67
C ILE A 369 9.15 -2.17 18.29
N ALA A 370 9.12 -2.62 17.02
CA ALA A 370 8.30 -3.77 16.63
C ALA A 370 9.08 -4.72 15.73
N GLY A 371 9.01 -6.00 16.03
CA GLY A 371 9.69 -7.02 15.25
C GLY A 371 9.89 -8.34 16.01
N PRO A 372 10.64 -9.28 15.42
CA PRO A 372 11.44 -9.15 14.19
C PRO A 372 10.69 -9.46 12.89
N LYS A 373 9.38 -9.75 12.92
CA LYS A 373 8.65 -10.26 11.74
C LYS A 373 7.46 -9.42 11.31
N ARG A 374 6.78 -8.75 12.25
CA ARG A 374 5.49 -8.06 11.96
C ARG A 374 5.36 -6.75 12.71
N PRO A 375 4.64 -5.76 12.15
CA PRO A 375 4.47 -4.44 12.77
C PRO A 375 3.72 -4.47 14.11
N GLN A 376 2.83 -5.43 14.32
CA GLN A 376 2.07 -5.59 15.56
C GLN A 376 2.86 -6.29 16.68
N ASP A 377 4.03 -6.86 16.39
CA ASP A 377 4.90 -7.50 17.38
C ASP A 377 5.69 -6.41 18.14
N ARG A 378 4.95 -5.54 18.86
CA ARG A 378 5.52 -4.43 19.62
C ARG A 378 6.25 -4.94 20.87
N ILE A 379 7.41 -4.37 21.12
CA ILE A 379 8.29 -4.65 22.24
C ILE A 379 8.66 -3.31 22.89
N SER A 380 8.55 -3.19 24.22
CA SER A 380 9.09 -2.00 24.90
C SER A 380 10.59 -1.92 24.70
N LEU A 381 11.16 -0.72 24.64
CA LEU A 381 12.60 -0.55 24.45
C LEU A 381 13.40 -1.20 25.59
N THR A 382 12.85 -1.22 26.80
CA THR A 382 13.43 -1.87 27.98
C THR A 382 13.53 -3.40 27.84
N ASP A 383 12.63 -4.01 27.07
CA ASP A 383 12.58 -5.44 26.83
C ASP A 383 13.25 -5.87 25.51
N ALA A 384 13.75 -4.92 24.72
CA ALA A 384 14.26 -5.17 23.37
C ALA A 384 15.40 -6.20 23.36
N LYS A 385 16.39 -6.06 24.26
CA LYS A 385 17.51 -7.01 24.41
C LYS A 385 17.06 -8.39 24.80
N SER A 386 16.23 -8.53 25.83
CA SER A 386 15.75 -9.82 26.31
C SER A 386 14.86 -10.53 25.30
N SER A 387 14.03 -9.78 24.58
CA SER A 387 13.24 -10.30 23.47
C SER A 387 14.14 -10.83 22.33
N TYR A 388 15.19 -10.06 21.96
CA TYR A 388 16.17 -10.50 20.97
C TYR A 388 16.88 -11.79 21.42
N GLU A 389 17.40 -11.84 22.65
CA GLU A 389 18.08 -13.03 23.19
C GLU A 389 17.20 -14.28 23.18
N THR A 390 15.90 -14.10 23.39
CA THR A 390 14.91 -15.21 23.35
C THR A 390 14.67 -15.71 21.93
N ILE A 391 14.60 -14.80 20.94
CA ILE A 391 14.16 -15.17 19.59
C ILE A 391 15.32 -15.56 18.66
N VAL A 392 16.50 -14.97 18.84
CA VAL A 392 17.62 -15.19 17.91
C VAL A 392 18.02 -16.65 17.71
N PRO A 393 17.96 -17.55 18.74
CA PRO A 393 18.27 -18.95 18.53
C PRO A 393 17.33 -19.68 17.57
N THR A 394 16.14 -19.13 17.31
CA THR A 394 15.19 -19.73 16.36
C THR A 394 15.59 -19.52 14.90
N TYR A 395 16.54 -18.59 14.65
CA TYR A 395 17.04 -18.26 13.32
C TYR A 395 18.33 -19.02 12.94
N PHE A 396 18.87 -19.80 13.83
CA PHE A 396 20.06 -20.60 13.57
C PHE A 396 19.68 -21.97 13.00
N SER A 397 20.34 -22.38 11.92
CA SER A 397 20.29 -23.74 11.42
C SER A 397 21.04 -24.71 12.37
N ASP A 398 22.14 -24.24 12.96
CA ASP A 398 22.86 -24.91 14.06
C ASP A 398 22.73 -24.06 15.33
N LYS A 399 22.02 -24.58 16.33
CA LYS A 399 21.77 -23.89 17.63
C LYS A 399 23.04 -23.58 18.43
N THR A 400 24.18 -24.14 18.05
CA THR A 400 25.48 -23.90 18.66
C THR A 400 26.26 -22.77 17.95
N ASN A 401 25.80 -22.28 16.83
CA ASN A 401 26.53 -21.33 15.99
C ASN A 401 26.55 -19.94 16.65
N ARG A 402 27.69 -19.56 17.24
CA ARG A 402 27.99 -18.22 17.78
C ARG A 402 29.15 -17.56 17.01
N ASN A 403 29.27 -17.81 15.73
CA ASN A 403 30.42 -17.39 14.94
C ASN A 403 30.55 -15.85 14.90
N LYS A 404 31.75 -15.42 15.20
CA LYS A 404 32.24 -14.08 14.93
C LYS A 404 33.09 -14.16 13.68
N ILE A 405 32.70 -13.43 12.64
CA ILE A 405 33.37 -13.45 11.34
C ILE A 405 34.15 -12.15 11.14
N ASP A 406 35.47 -12.29 11.06
CA ASP A 406 36.33 -11.15 10.80
C ASP A 406 36.29 -10.76 9.32
N VAL A 407 35.99 -9.50 9.06
CA VAL A 407 35.88 -8.92 7.71
C VAL A 407 36.63 -7.59 7.67
N LYS A 408 36.87 -7.09 6.46
CA LYS A 408 37.42 -5.74 6.27
C LYS A 408 36.43 -4.91 5.48
N VAL A 409 35.81 -3.95 6.11
CA VAL A 409 34.90 -3.00 5.46
C VAL A 409 35.66 -1.73 5.16
N ASN A 410 35.73 -1.34 3.89
CA ASN A 410 36.53 -0.17 3.46
C ASN A 410 37.98 -0.18 3.99
N GLY A 411 38.59 -1.39 4.00
CA GLY A 411 39.97 -1.59 4.48
C GLY A 411 40.14 -1.62 6.01
N LYS A 412 39.08 -1.38 6.78
CA LYS A 412 39.09 -1.39 8.26
C LYS A 412 38.68 -2.78 8.77
N PRO A 413 39.53 -3.43 9.60
CA PRO A 413 39.15 -4.69 10.25
C PRO A 413 37.92 -4.50 11.13
N THR A 414 36.96 -5.40 11.01
CA THR A 414 35.79 -5.45 11.87
C THR A 414 35.28 -6.88 11.99
N THR A 415 34.35 -7.13 12.91
CA THR A 415 33.79 -8.45 13.14
C THR A 415 32.27 -8.34 12.99
N VAL A 416 31.66 -9.28 12.29
CA VAL A 416 30.21 -9.42 12.16
C VAL A 416 29.76 -10.68 12.86
N THR A 417 28.65 -10.56 13.60
CA THR A 417 28.10 -11.67 14.38
C THR A 417 26.56 -11.68 14.31
N ASN A 418 25.97 -12.74 14.86
CA ASN A 418 24.50 -12.81 15.00
C ASN A 418 23.96 -11.63 15.81
N GLY A 419 22.86 -11.04 15.36
CA GLY A 419 22.22 -9.91 16.00
C GLY A 419 22.79 -8.54 15.64
N ASP A 420 23.87 -8.51 14.86
CA ASP A 420 24.37 -7.22 14.36
C ASP A 420 23.33 -6.55 13.46
N VAL A 421 23.23 -5.25 13.62
CA VAL A 421 22.43 -4.39 12.75
C VAL A 421 23.29 -4.06 11.54
N VAL A 422 22.91 -4.60 10.38
CA VAL A 422 23.64 -4.37 9.12
C VAL A 422 22.95 -3.35 8.22
N ILE A 423 21.70 -3.00 8.52
CA ILE A 423 20.95 -1.91 7.86
C ILE A 423 20.32 -1.07 8.94
N ALA A 424 20.57 0.25 8.91
CA ALA A 424 19.86 1.26 9.69
C ALA A 424 19.32 2.33 8.72
N SER A 425 18.01 2.36 8.52
CA SER A 425 17.40 3.18 7.47
C SER A 425 16.31 4.10 8.01
N ILE A 426 16.49 5.41 7.82
CA ILE A 426 15.40 6.39 7.98
C ILE A 426 14.69 6.48 6.63
N THR A 427 13.49 5.93 6.55
CA THR A 427 12.78 5.67 5.29
C THR A 427 11.27 5.72 5.48
N SER A 428 10.52 5.75 4.39
CA SER A 428 9.06 5.65 4.34
C SER A 428 8.31 6.89 4.83
N CYS A 429 7.08 7.06 4.33
CA CYS A 429 6.21 8.17 4.70
C CYS A 429 5.71 8.12 6.15
N THR A 430 5.71 6.96 6.80
CA THR A 430 5.15 6.77 8.15
C THR A 430 5.74 7.76 9.16
N ASN A 431 7.05 7.84 9.21
CA ASN A 431 7.77 8.67 10.18
C ASN A 431 8.37 9.93 9.55
N THR A 432 8.77 9.90 8.27
CA THR A 432 9.46 11.04 7.64
C THR A 432 8.54 12.22 7.38
N SER A 433 7.23 12.03 7.39
CA SER A 433 6.22 13.10 7.35
C SER A 433 6.08 13.85 8.68
N ASN A 434 6.75 13.39 9.74
CA ASN A 434 6.65 13.98 11.07
C ASN A 434 7.93 14.74 11.42
N PRO A 435 7.91 16.08 11.36
CA PRO A 435 9.09 16.89 11.62
C PRO A 435 9.70 16.69 13.01
N SER A 436 8.88 16.41 14.02
CA SER A 436 9.38 16.25 15.39
C SER A 436 10.29 15.04 15.54
N VAL A 437 9.93 13.91 14.95
CA VAL A 437 10.77 12.69 15.02
C VAL A 437 11.99 12.80 14.11
N MET A 438 11.87 13.51 12.99
CA MET A 438 12.98 13.73 12.06
C MET A 438 14.02 14.68 12.66
N ILE A 439 13.60 15.84 13.17
CA ILE A 439 14.49 16.76 13.89
C ILE A 439 15.07 16.09 15.14
N GLY A 440 14.28 15.28 15.85
CA GLY A 440 14.77 14.48 16.99
C GLY A 440 15.90 13.54 16.60
N ALA A 441 15.82 12.86 15.46
CA ALA A 441 16.89 12.00 14.95
C ALA A 441 18.16 12.80 14.60
N ALA A 442 18.00 13.95 13.96
CA ALA A 442 19.14 14.77 13.57
C ALA A 442 19.82 15.48 14.76
N LEU A 443 19.06 15.88 15.78
CA LEU A 443 19.61 16.37 17.04
C LEU A 443 20.35 15.27 17.81
N LEU A 444 19.82 14.05 17.84
CA LEU A 444 20.51 12.91 18.43
C LEU A 444 21.83 12.64 17.71
N ALA A 445 21.83 12.68 16.38
CA ALA A 445 23.02 12.55 15.55
C ALA A 445 24.06 13.65 15.88
N LYS A 446 23.60 14.90 16.02
CA LYS A 446 24.46 16.03 16.45
C LYS A 446 25.09 15.74 17.79
N ASN A 447 24.29 15.42 18.80
CA ASN A 447 24.77 15.18 20.16
C ASN A 447 25.78 14.00 20.19
N ALA A 448 25.52 12.95 19.43
CA ALA A 448 26.43 11.81 19.30
C ALA A 448 27.78 12.20 18.68
N VAL A 449 27.76 12.91 17.56
CA VAL A 449 28.98 13.38 16.85
C VAL A 449 29.77 14.33 17.72
N GLU A 450 29.12 15.24 18.42
CA GLU A 450 29.77 16.17 19.33
C GLU A 450 30.48 15.46 20.50
N LYS A 451 29.92 14.35 20.96
CA LYS A 451 30.56 13.47 21.96
C LYS A 451 31.64 12.53 21.36
N GLY A 452 31.75 12.46 20.03
CA GLY A 452 32.76 11.65 19.33
C GLY A 452 32.31 10.24 18.93
N LEU A 453 31.02 9.97 18.99
CA LEU A 453 30.46 8.69 18.53
C LEU A 453 30.35 8.67 17.00
N SER A 454 30.37 7.45 16.44
CA SER A 454 30.19 7.19 15.01
C SER A 454 29.38 5.91 14.82
N SER A 455 28.73 5.77 13.69
CA SER A 455 28.08 4.53 13.29
C SER A 455 29.10 3.39 13.14
N LYS A 456 28.67 2.15 13.38
CA LYS A 456 29.56 1.01 13.23
C LYS A 456 29.86 0.74 11.75
N PRO A 457 31.09 0.29 11.41
CA PRO A 457 31.51 0.17 10.01
C PRO A 457 30.76 -0.90 9.22
N TRP A 458 30.10 -1.86 9.87
CA TRP A 458 29.30 -2.90 9.22
C TRP A 458 27.86 -2.48 8.97
N VAL A 459 27.42 -1.30 9.46
CA VAL A 459 26.05 -0.81 9.32
C VAL A 459 25.93 0.03 8.05
N LYS A 460 25.10 -0.40 7.12
CA LYS A 460 24.63 0.42 6.00
C LYS A 460 23.60 1.41 6.54
N THR A 461 23.95 2.70 6.54
CA THR A 461 23.06 3.78 6.96
C THR A 461 22.51 4.51 5.73
N THR A 462 21.21 4.81 5.72
CA THR A 462 20.54 5.50 4.61
C THR A 462 19.48 6.49 5.11
N LEU A 463 19.32 7.59 4.38
CA LEU A 463 18.25 8.56 4.55
C LEU A 463 17.45 8.64 3.26
N ALA A 464 16.16 8.23 3.32
CA ALA A 464 15.22 8.30 2.20
C ALA A 464 13.91 8.95 2.68
N PRO A 465 13.87 10.29 2.77
CA PRO A 465 12.70 10.99 3.29
C PRO A 465 11.55 11.04 2.29
N GLY A 466 10.37 11.37 2.80
CA GLY A 466 9.14 11.38 2.01
C GLY A 466 8.89 12.64 1.19
N SER A 467 9.66 13.71 1.39
CA SER A 467 9.62 14.92 0.56
C SER A 467 10.90 15.74 0.68
N LYS A 468 11.10 16.65 -0.27
CA LYS A 468 12.25 17.60 -0.26
C LYS A 468 12.22 18.55 0.93
N VAL A 469 11.06 18.85 1.46
CA VAL A 469 10.89 19.68 2.66
C VAL A 469 11.72 19.17 3.83
N VAL A 470 11.89 17.83 3.95
CA VAL A 470 12.72 17.22 5.01
C VAL A 470 14.18 17.63 4.89
N THR A 471 14.74 17.57 3.71
CA THR A 471 16.13 18.01 3.49
C THR A 471 16.27 19.52 3.63
N ASP A 472 15.28 20.29 3.16
CA ASP A 472 15.30 21.75 3.31
C ASP A 472 15.34 22.19 4.78
N TYR A 473 14.53 21.61 5.68
CA TYR A 473 14.61 21.97 7.09
C TYR A 473 15.84 21.39 7.81
N TYR A 474 16.41 20.28 7.37
CA TYR A 474 17.70 19.81 7.87
C TYR A 474 18.84 20.77 7.51
N ASP A 475 18.85 21.27 6.28
CA ASP A 475 19.83 22.25 5.83
C ASP A 475 19.65 23.59 6.56
N ARG A 476 18.42 24.09 6.66
CA ARG A 476 18.11 25.36 7.37
C ARG A 476 18.46 25.30 8.85
N SER A 477 18.30 24.16 9.48
CA SER A 477 18.66 23.94 10.89
C SER A 477 20.16 23.66 11.09
N GLY A 478 20.93 23.47 10.02
CA GLY A 478 22.35 23.08 10.07
C GLY A 478 22.60 21.66 10.59
N LEU A 479 21.61 20.76 10.50
CA LEU A 479 21.71 19.42 11.05
C LEU A 479 22.22 18.39 10.02
N THR A 480 22.13 18.67 8.72
CA THR A 480 22.61 17.79 7.63
C THR A 480 24.04 17.28 7.84
N PRO A 481 25.05 18.12 8.20
CA PRO A 481 26.41 17.63 8.36
C PRO A 481 26.59 16.57 9.46
N TYR A 482 25.74 16.58 10.47
CA TYR A 482 25.79 15.58 11.56
C TYR A 482 25.20 14.25 11.14
N MET A 483 24.10 14.27 10.36
CA MET A 483 23.54 13.07 9.75
C MET A 483 24.54 12.42 8.80
N GLU A 484 25.16 13.21 7.90
CA GLU A 484 26.19 12.75 6.97
C GLU A 484 27.41 12.15 7.67
N LYS A 485 27.86 12.73 8.78
CA LYS A 485 28.98 12.20 9.58
C LYS A 485 28.69 10.81 10.15
N LEU A 486 27.43 10.49 10.41
CA LEU A 486 26.99 9.15 10.81
C LEU A 486 26.64 8.26 9.61
N GLY A 487 26.86 8.74 8.38
CA GLY A 487 26.63 8.00 7.14
C GLY A 487 25.16 8.02 6.67
N PHE A 488 24.28 8.77 7.34
CA PHE A 488 22.89 8.96 6.91
C PHE A 488 22.83 10.02 5.79
N ASN A 489 23.45 9.68 4.65
CA ASN A 489 23.39 10.49 3.44
C ASN A 489 22.05 10.24 2.74
N LEU A 490 21.55 11.27 2.03
CA LEU A 490 20.39 11.14 1.17
C LEU A 490 20.67 10.14 0.05
N VAL A 491 19.80 9.13 -0.10
CA VAL A 491 19.91 8.10 -1.14
C VAL A 491 18.78 8.18 -2.17
N GLY A 492 17.66 8.83 -1.85
CA GLY A 492 16.50 9.00 -2.70
C GLY A 492 15.33 9.60 -1.93
N TYR A 493 14.32 10.07 -2.66
CA TYR A 493 12.99 10.39 -2.12
C TYR A 493 12.03 9.30 -2.56
N GLY A 494 11.70 8.35 -1.68
CA GLY A 494 10.89 7.21 -2.03
C GLY A 494 10.76 6.17 -0.93
N CYS A 495 9.97 5.13 -1.16
CA CYS A 495 9.73 4.04 -0.22
C CYS A 495 10.93 3.10 0.00
N VAL A 496 12.01 3.32 -0.62
CA VAL A 496 13.32 2.64 -0.65
C VAL A 496 13.40 1.36 0.18
N THR A 497 13.91 1.41 1.41
CA THR A 497 14.13 0.22 2.25
C THR A 497 12.84 -0.50 2.60
N CYS A 498 11.75 0.21 2.86
CA CYS A 498 10.47 -0.37 3.27
C CYS A 498 9.81 -1.25 2.18
N ILE A 499 10.11 -1.01 0.90
CA ILE A 499 9.60 -1.80 -0.24
C ILE A 499 10.60 -2.88 -0.72
N GLY A 500 11.77 -2.98 -0.11
CA GLY A 500 12.80 -3.92 -0.53
C GLY A 500 13.84 -3.34 -1.48
N ASN A 501 13.86 -2.02 -1.66
CA ASN A 501 14.83 -1.31 -2.47
C ASN A 501 16.05 -0.84 -1.64
N SER A 502 16.43 -1.63 -0.62
CA SER A 502 17.58 -1.32 0.23
C SER A 502 18.90 -1.28 -0.54
N GLY A 503 18.93 -1.86 -1.76
CA GLY A 503 20.18 -2.05 -2.49
C GLY A 503 21.11 -3.07 -1.83
N PRO A 504 22.28 -3.34 -2.41
CA PRO A 504 23.22 -4.34 -1.90
C PRO A 504 23.85 -3.88 -0.58
N LEU A 505 24.16 -4.84 0.29
CA LEU A 505 25.10 -4.63 1.38
C LEU A 505 26.54 -4.55 0.84
N PRO A 506 27.50 -4.00 1.62
CA PRO A 506 28.91 -4.18 1.29
C PRO A 506 29.21 -5.65 1.05
N LEU A 507 29.95 -5.94 -0.03
CA LEU A 507 30.15 -7.31 -0.51
C LEU A 507 30.72 -8.24 0.56
N GLU A 508 31.65 -7.73 1.39
CA GLU A 508 32.29 -8.47 2.47
C GLU A 508 31.27 -8.83 3.57
N ILE A 509 30.34 -7.95 3.85
CA ILE A 509 29.27 -8.17 4.83
C ILE A 509 28.27 -9.20 4.29
N SER A 510 27.82 -9.04 3.03
CA SER A 510 26.90 -9.99 2.38
C SER A 510 27.50 -11.40 2.32
N LYS A 511 28.80 -11.53 1.95
CA LYS A 511 29.51 -12.81 1.97
C LYS A 511 29.59 -13.42 3.37
N ALA A 512 29.99 -12.63 4.37
CA ALA A 512 30.09 -13.13 5.75
C ALA A 512 28.74 -13.67 6.26
N ILE A 513 27.63 -12.98 5.93
CA ILE A 513 26.28 -13.40 6.32
C ILE A 513 25.91 -14.72 5.62
N ASN A 514 26.05 -14.78 4.29
CA ASN A 514 25.51 -15.89 3.50
C ASN A 514 26.38 -17.16 3.62
N GLU A 515 27.70 -17.04 3.69
CA GLU A 515 28.62 -18.18 3.82
C GLU A 515 28.58 -18.80 5.23
N ASN A 516 28.15 -18.04 6.26
CA ASN A 516 28.15 -18.49 7.66
C ASN A 516 26.75 -18.55 8.26
N ASP A 517 25.70 -18.39 7.45
CA ASP A 517 24.29 -18.42 7.87
C ASP A 517 23.98 -17.50 9.07
N LEU A 518 24.57 -16.29 9.10
CA LEU A 518 24.39 -15.38 10.23
C LEU A 518 22.95 -14.85 10.28
N ALA A 519 22.41 -14.72 11.49
CA ALA A 519 21.14 -14.06 11.76
C ALA A 519 21.39 -12.59 12.11
N VAL A 520 21.46 -11.74 11.10
CA VAL A 520 21.64 -10.29 11.24
C VAL A 520 20.32 -9.55 11.15
N SER A 521 20.34 -8.26 11.52
CA SER A 521 19.15 -7.45 11.68
C SER A 521 19.16 -6.20 10.79
N ALA A 522 17.96 -5.74 10.44
CA ALA A 522 17.69 -4.39 9.94
C ALA A 522 16.83 -3.62 10.94
N VAL A 523 17.15 -2.33 11.14
CA VAL A 523 16.32 -1.40 11.91
C VAL A 523 15.91 -0.26 10.99
N LEU A 524 14.61 -0.04 10.83
CA LEU A 524 14.09 0.95 9.90
C LEU A 524 12.90 1.72 10.46
N SER A 525 12.75 2.97 10.04
CA SER A 525 11.60 3.81 10.44
C SER A 525 10.36 3.62 9.55
N GLY A 526 10.25 2.48 8.88
CA GLY A 526 9.14 2.15 8.00
C GLY A 526 7.88 1.66 8.72
N ASN A 527 6.96 1.07 7.94
CA ASN A 527 5.69 0.50 8.41
C ASN A 527 5.62 -1.03 8.28
N ARG A 528 6.53 -1.65 7.52
CA ARG A 528 6.58 -3.10 7.28
C ARG A 528 7.98 -3.65 7.49
N ASN A 529 8.04 -4.81 8.12
CA ASN A 529 9.30 -5.49 8.48
C ASN A 529 9.24 -7.00 8.19
N PHE A 530 8.51 -7.40 7.15
CA PHE A 530 8.36 -8.81 6.81
C PHE A 530 9.69 -9.43 6.38
N GLU A 531 9.93 -10.67 6.79
CA GLU A 531 11.12 -11.44 6.41
C GLU A 531 11.26 -11.55 4.88
N GLY A 532 12.48 -11.38 4.38
CA GLY A 532 12.77 -11.39 2.94
C GLY A 532 12.31 -10.17 2.16
N ARG A 533 11.59 -9.22 2.81
CA ARG A 533 11.13 -8.00 2.14
C ARG A 533 12.19 -6.89 2.15
N ILE A 534 12.86 -6.69 3.27
CA ILE A 534 13.78 -5.55 3.47
C ILE A 534 15.10 -5.76 2.72
N SER A 535 15.67 -6.94 2.87
CA SER A 535 16.88 -7.38 2.18
C SER A 535 16.90 -8.93 2.16
N PRO A 536 17.41 -9.55 1.09
CA PRO A 536 17.56 -11.01 1.06
C PRO A 536 18.60 -11.53 2.08
N ASP A 537 19.54 -10.69 2.48
CA ASP A 537 20.62 -11.04 3.41
C ASP A 537 20.21 -10.93 4.88
N VAL A 538 19.02 -10.36 5.19
CA VAL A 538 18.62 -10.03 6.57
C VAL A 538 17.44 -10.88 7.00
N LYS A 539 17.57 -11.55 8.14
CA LYS A 539 16.55 -12.44 8.69
C LYS A 539 15.61 -11.75 9.68
N MET A 540 16.11 -10.80 10.45
CA MET A 540 15.36 -10.11 11.50
C MET A 540 15.18 -8.63 11.15
N ASN A 541 13.95 -8.13 11.18
CA ASN A 541 13.65 -6.76 10.79
C ASN A 541 12.85 -6.06 11.88
N TYR A 542 13.31 -4.88 12.32
CA TYR A 542 12.67 -4.12 13.39
C TYR A 542 12.25 -2.74 12.93
N LEU A 543 11.01 -2.37 13.25
CA LEU A 543 10.50 -1.02 13.10
C LEU A 543 10.86 -0.20 14.34
N ALA A 544 11.35 1.00 14.15
CA ALA A 544 11.75 1.91 15.21
C ALA A 544 11.53 3.37 14.80
N SER A 545 11.46 4.27 15.77
CA SER A 545 11.47 5.72 15.49
C SER A 545 12.77 6.15 14.82
N PRO A 546 12.79 7.21 14.00
CA PRO A 546 14.01 7.75 13.41
C PRO A 546 15.17 7.99 14.41
N PRO A 547 14.92 8.55 15.62
CA PRO A 547 15.98 8.65 16.63
C PRO A 547 16.54 7.29 17.05
N LEU A 548 15.70 6.28 17.24
CA LEU A 548 16.15 4.93 17.58
C LEU A 548 16.88 4.24 16.44
N VAL A 549 16.54 4.52 15.18
CA VAL A 549 17.33 4.05 14.02
C VAL A 549 18.76 4.57 14.11
N VAL A 550 18.94 5.85 14.43
CA VAL A 550 20.29 6.43 14.66
C VAL A 550 20.97 5.76 15.84
N ALA A 551 20.28 5.56 16.96
CA ALA A 551 20.84 4.88 18.13
C ALA A 551 21.32 3.46 17.81
N TYR A 552 20.55 2.68 17.08
CA TYR A 552 20.94 1.32 16.66
C TYR A 552 22.10 1.33 15.64
N ALA A 553 22.23 2.35 14.81
CA ALA A 553 23.41 2.51 13.94
C ALA A 553 24.69 2.76 14.76
N LEU A 554 24.59 3.51 15.87
CA LEU A 554 25.70 3.76 16.77
C LEU A 554 26.14 2.51 17.57
N THR A 555 25.19 1.70 18.01
CA THR A 555 25.48 0.44 18.74
C THR A 555 25.87 -0.69 17.81
N GLY A 556 25.24 -0.75 16.63
CA GLY A 556 25.44 -1.77 15.60
C GLY A 556 24.91 -3.16 16.00
N SER A 557 24.11 -3.31 17.05
CA SER A 557 23.65 -4.61 17.53
C SER A 557 22.26 -4.53 18.17
N MET A 558 21.45 -5.57 18.00
CA MET A 558 20.20 -5.77 18.75
C MET A 558 20.46 -6.25 20.18
N ASN A 559 21.64 -6.85 20.44
CA ASN A 559 22.03 -7.29 21.76
C ASN A 559 22.59 -6.12 22.61
N HIS A 560 21.78 -5.10 22.80
CA HIS A 560 22.12 -3.87 23.50
C HIS A 560 20.97 -3.41 24.39
N ASP A 561 21.28 -3.09 25.67
CA ASP A 561 20.34 -2.54 26.64
C ASP A 561 20.58 -1.03 26.76
N PHE A 562 19.71 -0.23 26.16
CA PHE A 562 19.86 1.23 26.13
C PHE A 562 19.81 1.92 27.50
N GLU A 563 19.29 1.25 28.53
CA GLU A 563 19.26 1.79 29.90
C GLU A 563 20.57 1.52 30.64
N LYS A 564 21.21 0.37 30.38
CA LYS A 564 22.36 -0.12 31.17
C LYS A 564 23.68 -0.06 30.42
N ASP A 565 23.66 -0.28 29.11
CA ASP A 565 24.88 -0.41 28.32
C ASP A 565 25.25 0.95 27.69
N PRO A 566 26.51 1.39 27.72
CA PRO A 566 26.94 2.58 27.02
C PRO A 566 26.93 2.34 25.50
N ILE A 567 26.49 3.33 24.72
CA ILE A 567 26.53 3.30 23.25
C ILE A 567 27.99 3.27 22.75
N GLY A 568 28.88 3.91 23.46
CA GLY A 568 30.31 3.98 23.15
C GLY A 568 31.08 4.82 24.14
N LEU A 569 32.35 5.09 23.81
CA LEU A 569 33.20 6.01 24.59
C LEU A 569 33.23 7.37 23.93
N GLY A 570 33.09 8.40 24.73
CA GLY A 570 33.22 9.78 24.30
C GLY A 570 34.67 10.17 23.96
N LYS A 571 34.87 11.38 23.42
CA LYS A 571 36.20 11.94 23.12
C LYS A 571 37.08 12.01 24.36
N ASP A 572 36.49 12.14 25.54
CA ASP A 572 37.13 12.18 26.86
C ASP A 572 37.38 10.78 27.44
N GLY A 573 37.06 9.71 26.74
CA GLY A 573 37.18 8.32 27.18
C GLY A 573 36.07 7.86 28.14
N ASN A 574 35.10 8.70 28.48
CA ASN A 574 34.01 8.34 29.36
C ASN A 574 32.89 7.57 28.58
N PRO A 575 32.19 6.66 29.26
CA PRO A 575 31.04 5.98 28.64
C PRO A 575 29.92 6.99 28.35
N VAL A 576 29.33 6.89 27.16
CA VAL A 576 28.18 7.69 26.70
C VAL A 576 26.95 6.79 26.58
N PHE A 577 25.90 7.14 27.29
CA PHE A 577 24.62 6.43 27.28
C PHE A 577 23.59 7.13 26.37
N LEU A 578 22.50 6.43 26.03
CA LEU A 578 21.43 7.00 25.18
C LEU A 578 20.87 8.30 25.78
N LYS A 579 20.64 8.34 27.08
CA LYS A 579 20.13 9.52 27.81
C LYS A 579 21.02 10.76 27.66
N ASP A 580 22.32 10.58 27.45
CA ASP A 580 23.30 11.67 27.35
C ASP A 580 23.28 12.36 25.97
N ILE A 581 22.63 11.73 24.98
CA ILE A 581 22.53 12.23 23.61
C ILE A 581 21.08 12.39 23.14
N TRP A 582 20.09 11.91 23.90
CA TRP A 582 18.68 12.05 23.56
C TRP A 582 18.25 13.51 23.66
N PRO A 583 17.70 14.12 22.59
CA PRO A 583 17.30 15.52 22.63
C PRO A 583 16.04 15.69 23.50
N THR A 584 15.94 16.83 24.17
CA THR A 584 14.73 17.21 24.90
C THR A 584 13.60 17.64 23.96
N THR A 585 12.36 17.50 24.38
CA THR A 585 11.19 17.97 23.63
C THR A 585 11.30 19.48 23.32
N ALA A 586 11.76 20.27 24.26
CA ALA A 586 11.93 21.72 24.08
C ALA A 586 12.99 22.06 23.01
N GLU A 587 14.09 21.31 22.92
CA GLU A 587 15.07 21.45 21.85
C GLU A 587 14.48 21.13 20.48
N ILE A 588 13.73 20.05 20.39
CA ILE A 588 13.04 19.63 19.15
C ILE A 588 12.06 20.71 18.71
N GLU A 589 11.17 21.15 19.60
CA GLU A 589 10.16 22.17 19.31
C GLU A 589 10.79 23.49 18.87
N LYS A 590 11.87 23.92 19.53
CA LYS A 590 12.62 25.13 19.17
C LYS A 590 13.15 25.04 17.73
N VAL A 591 13.75 23.90 17.35
CA VAL A 591 14.30 23.72 16.00
C VAL A 591 13.16 23.62 14.97
N VAL A 592 12.10 22.88 15.27
CA VAL A 592 10.91 22.80 14.40
C VAL A 592 10.35 24.20 14.13
N ALA A 593 10.13 25.00 15.18
CA ALA A 593 9.57 26.35 15.07
C ALA A 593 10.46 27.32 14.29
N SER A 594 11.78 27.16 14.35
CA SER A 594 12.74 28.07 13.68
C SER A 594 13.10 27.64 12.27
N SER A 595 12.88 26.36 11.90
CA SER A 595 13.41 25.81 10.66
C SER A 595 12.34 25.42 9.65
N ILE A 596 11.06 25.32 10.06
CA ILE A 596 9.98 24.89 9.18
C ILE A 596 9.00 26.04 8.96
N SER A 597 8.73 26.34 7.71
CA SER A 597 7.82 27.43 7.33
C SER A 597 7.15 27.14 5.99
N SER A 598 6.04 27.83 5.72
CA SER A 598 5.20 27.60 4.55
C SER A 598 5.89 27.85 3.20
N ASP A 599 6.92 28.70 3.18
CA ASP A 599 7.70 28.99 1.98
C ASP A 599 8.42 27.76 1.41
N MET A 600 8.84 26.82 2.25
CA MET A 600 9.45 25.56 1.82
C MET A 600 8.48 24.74 0.98
N PHE A 601 7.28 24.53 1.50
CA PHE A 601 6.25 23.75 0.82
C PHE A 601 5.83 24.41 -0.50
N THR A 602 5.60 25.73 -0.49
CA THR A 602 5.22 26.48 -1.70
C THR A 602 6.32 26.40 -2.76
N LYS A 603 7.57 26.53 -2.39
CA LYS A 603 8.74 26.44 -3.27
C LYS A 603 8.87 25.04 -3.87
N ASP A 604 8.86 24.00 -3.03
CA ASP A 604 9.16 22.63 -3.45
C ASP A 604 8.03 22.03 -4.30
N TYR A 605 6.80 22.45 -4.07
CA TYR A 605 5.64 21.99 -4.83
C TYR A 605 5.24 22.88 -6.00
N ALA A 606 5.88 24.04 -6.19
CA ALA A 606 5.53 24.97 -7.28
C ALA A 606 5.56 24.34 -8.68
N SER A 607 6.48 23.40 -8.91
CA SER A 607 6.68 22.71 -10.18
C SER A 607 6.57 21.18 -10.06
N VAL A 608 5.77 20.71 -9.13
CA VAL A 608 5.66 19.28 -8.75
C VAL A 608 5.37 18.35 -9.93
N PHE A 609 4.63 18.80 -10.94
CA PHE A 609 4.29 18.00 -12.13
C PHE A 609 5.23 18.22 -13.33
N GLU A 610 6.15 19.19 -13.26
CA GLU A 610 7.05 19.50 -14.37
C GLU A 610 8.28 18.60 -14.42
N GLY A 611 8.78 18.19 -13.25
CA GLY A 611 10.00 17.39 -13.11
C GLY A 611 11.29 18.14 -13.43
N ASP A 612 12.40 17.42 -13.32
CA ASP A 612 13.74 17.89 -13.65
C ASP A 612 14.04 17.78 -15.16
N ASN A 613 15.27 18.12 -15.53
CA ASN A 613 15.71 18.03 -16.93
C ASN A 613 15.71 16.59 -17.47
N ARG A 614 15.93 15.58 -16.62
CA ARG A 614 15.88 14.16 -17.01
C ARG A 614 14.47 13.79 -17.48
N TRP A 615 13.46 14.18 -16.70
CA TRP A 615 12.05 13.97 -17.04
C TRP A 615 11.63 14.72 -18.31
N LYS A 616 12.01 16.01 -18.40
CA LYS A 616 11.66 16.89 -19.55
C LYS A 616 12.28 16.41 -20.86
N SER A 617 13.44 15.77 -20.83
CA SER A 617 14.18 15.28 -22.00
C SER A 617 13.76 13.90 -22.49
N LEU A 618 12.84 13.21 -21.81
CA LEU A 618 12.33 11.93 -22.28
C LEU A 618 11.65 12.08 -23.64
N ASP A 619 12.06 11.31 -24.62
CA ASP A 619 11.39 11.21 -25.92
C ASP A 619 10.00 10.58 -25.71
N THR A 620 8.95 11.37 -25.93
CA THR A 620 7.58 11.00 -25.56
C THR A 620 6.72 10.87 -26.82
N PRO A 621 6.04 9.73 -27.05
CA PRO A 621 5.09 9.58 -28.14
C PRO A 621 3.95 10.60 -28.00
N THR A 622 3.32 10.94 -29.13
CA THR A 622 2.14 11.82 -29.20
C THR A 622 0.95 11.03 -29.73
N GLY A 623 -0.27 11.45 -29.35
CA GLY A 623 -1.51 10.84 -29.84
C GLY A 623 -2.36 10.22 -28.74
N ASN A 624 -3.60 9.84 -29.10
CA ASN A 624 -4.61 9.32 -28.16
C ASN A 624 -4.41 7.84 -27.83
N THR A 625 -3.68 7.09 -28.65
CA THR A 625 -3.29 5.68 -28.42
C THR A 625 -1.80 5.60 -28.25
N PHE A 626 -1.34 4.63 -27.45
CA PHE A 626 0.09 4.42 -27.23
C PHE A 626 0.69 3.56 -28.34
N GLU A 627 1.86 3.95 -28.82
CA GLU A 627 2.64 3.15 -29.76
C GLU A 627 3.47 2.12 -29.02
N TRP A 628 2.99 0.86 -29.01
CA TRP A 628 3.62 -0.24 -28.29
C TRP A 628 4.91 -0.69 -28.96
N ASP A 629 6.00 -0.68 -28.21
CA ASP A 629 7.25 -1.30 -28.66
C ASP A 629 7.22 -2.81 -28.33
N LEU A 630 7.16 -3.64 -29.35
CA LEU A 630 7.15 -5.11 -29.20
C LEU A 630 8.45 -5.68 -28.61
N LYS A 631 9.52 -4.89 -28.56
CA LYS A 631 10.80 -5.26 -27.93
C LYS A 631 10.85 -4.83 -26.46
N SER A 632 9.94 -3.98 -26.02
CA SER A 632 9.93 -3.52 -24.64
C SER A 632 9.79 -4.69 -23.65
N THR A 633 10.61 -4.65 -22.62
CA THR A 633 10.54 -5.60 -21.51
C THR A 633 9.92 -4.98 -20.24
N TYR A 634 9.44 -3.73 -20.32
CA TYR A 634 8.79 -3.01 -19.23
C TYR A 634 7.31 -2.70 -19.49
N VAL A 635 6.93 -2.38 -20.73
CA VAL A 635 5.57 -1.94 -21.08
C VAL A 635 5.08 -2.72 -22.30
N ARG A 636 4.09 -3.57 -22.14
CA ARG A 636 3.52 -4.40 -23.22
C ARG A 636 2.00 -4.40 -23.16
N LYS A 637 1.36 -4.39 -24.35
CA LYS A 637 -0.10 -4.54 -24.48
C LYS A 637 -0.54 -5.89 -23.91
N PRO A 638 -1.36 -5.91 -22.83
CA PRO A 638 -1.91 -7.16 -22.31
C PRO A 638 -3.06 -7.67 -23.18
N PRO A 639 -3.32 -9.00 -23.18
CA PRO A 639 -4.30 -9.64 -24.08
C PRO A 639 -5.74 -9.66 -23.52
N TYR A 640 -6.11 -8.76 -22.59
CA TYR A 640 -7.39 -8.82 -21.91
C TYR A 640 -8.61 -8.64 -22.80
N PHE A 641 -8.43 -7.95 -23.93
CA PHE A 641 -9.51 -7.62 -24.87
C PHE A 641 -9.37 -8.31 -26.23
N ASP A 642 -8.40 -9.21 -26.39
CA ASP A 642 -8.17 -9.90 -27.66
C ASP A 642 -9.40 -10.72 -28.06
N GLY A 643 -9.98 -10.42 -29.21
CA GLY A 643 -11.18 -11.07 -29.70
C GLY A 643 -12.47 -10.79 -28.90
N MET A 644 -12.48 -9.75 -28.07
CA MET A 644 -13.62 -9.39 -27.25
C MET A 644 -14.85 -9.03 -28.12
N PRO A 645 -16.00 -9.72 -27.98
CA PRO A 645 -17.20 -9.38 -28.74
C PRO A 645 -17.92 -8.18 -28.12
N LYS A 646 -18.70 -7.45 -28.95
CA LYS A 646 -19.52 -6.29 -28.50
C LYS A 646 -20.50 -6.65 -27.38
N ASN A 647 -21.11 -7.84 -27.47
CA ASN A 647 -22.03 -8.35 -26.46
C ASN A 647 -21.32 -9.38 -25.57
N PRO A 648 -21.67 -9.49 -24.29
CA PRO A 648 -21.09 -10.51 -23.42
C PRO A 648 -21.44 -11.91 -23.90
N VAL A 649 -20.51 -12.84 -23.78
CA VAL A 649 -20.74 -14.26 -24.02
C VAL A 649 -21.47 -14.84 -22.80
N PRO A 650 -22.50 -15.70 -22.99
CA PRO A 650 -23.16 -16.34 -21.86
C PRO A 650 -22.19 -17.09 -20.95
N VAL A 651 -22.39 -16.95 -19.64
CA VAL A 651 -21.62 -17.69 -18.63
C VAL A 651 -21.92 -19.18 -18.76
N THR A 652 -20.89 -19.99 -18.72
CA THR A 652 -20.99 -21.46 -18.79
C THR A 652 -20.48 -22.10 -17.51
N ASN A 653 -20.98 -23.28 -17.20
CA ASN A 653 -20.45 -24.12 -16.15
C ASN A 653 -19.01 -24.53 -16.47
N ILE A 654 -18.20 -24.78 -15.45
CA ILE A 654 -16.82 -25.26 -15.62
C ILE A 654 -16.82 -26.78 -15.68
N SER A 655 -16.16 -27.34 -16.65
CA SER A 655 -16.02 -28.80 -16.83
C SER A 655 -14.58 -29.16 -17.15
N ASN A 656 -14.19 -30.37 -16.75
CA ASN A 656 -12.85 -30.92 -16.99
C ASN A 656 -11.69 -30.08 -16.42
N GLY A 657 -11.93 -29.34 -15.34
CA GLY A 657 -10.93 -28.51 -14.70
C GLY A 657 -9.82 -29.32 -14.04
N ARG A 658 -8.59 -28.80 -14.03
CA ARG A 658 -7.43 -29.39 -13.34
C ARG A 658 -6.90 -28.42 -12.28
N VAL A 659 -6.40 -28.98 -11.18
CA VAL A 659 -5.80 -28.20 -10.12
C VAL A 659 -4.37 -27.79 -10.52
N LEU A 660 -4.14 -26.49 -10.56
CA LEU A 660 -2.80 -25.93 -10.82
C LEU A 660 -1.98 -25.82 -9.53
N ALA A 661 -2.64 -25.51 -8.42
CA ALA A 661 -1.99 -25.45 -7.13
C ALA A 661 -2.97 -25.80 -6.00
N LEU A 662 -2.46 -26.52 -5.01
CA LEU A 662 -3.09 -26.81 -3.73
C LEU A 662 -2.29 -26.08 -2.65
N LEU A 663 -2.87 -25.03 -2.07
CA LEU A 663 -2.18 -24.09 -1.20
C LEU A 663 -2.73 -24.15 0.24
N GLY A 664 -1.87 -23.87 1.21
CA GLY A 664 -2.26 -23.79 2.61
C GLY A 664 -2.87 -22.44 3.01
N ASP A 665 -2.89 -22.19 4.32
CA ASP A 665 -3.41 -20.96 4.92
C ASP A 665 -2.51 -19.76 4.69
N SER A 666 -3.10 -18.55 4.75
CA SER A 666 -2.40 -17.25 4.73
C SER A 666 -1.47 -17.05 3.53
N VAL A 667 -1.84 -17.58 2.38
CA VAL A 667 -1.13 -17.31 1.12
C VAL A 667 -1.41 -15.88 0.71
N THR A 668 -0.38 -15.03 0.82
CA THR A 668 -0.49 -13.59 0.59
C THR A 668 -0.42 -13.23 -0.90
N THR A 669 -0.81 -12.00 -1.23
CA THR A 669 -0.63 -11.45 -2.58
C THR A 669 0.85 -11.39 -2.99
N ASP A 670 1.79 -11.32 -2.03
CA ASP A 670 3.23 -11.44 -2.29
C ASP A 670 3.66 -12.84 -2.72
N HIS A 671 2.99 -13.87 -2.22
CA HIS A 671 3.18 -15.26 -2.67
C HIS A 671 2.63 -15.47 -4.07
N ILE A 672 1.48 -14.88 -4.39
CA ILE A 672 0.81 -15.02 -5.69
C ILE A 672 1.51 -14.17 -6.75
N SER A 673 1.81 -12.92 -6.46
CA SER A 673 2.46 -11.98 -7.38
C SER A 673 3.62 -11.25 -6.69
N PRO A 674 4.84 -11.77 -6.80
CA PRO A 674 6.02 -11.18 -6.14
C PRO A 674 6.34 -9.79 -6.69
N ALA A 675 6.99 -8.96 -5.87
CA ALA A 675 7.48 -7.64 -6.25
C ALA A 675 9.02 -7.56 -6.30
N GLY A 676 9.69 -8.50 -5.63
CA GLY A 676 11.14 -8.51 -5.45
C GLY A 676 11.94 -8.91 -6.69
N ASN A 677 13.18 -9.28 -6.46
CA ASN A 677 14.14 -9.62 -7.51
C ASN A 677 13.71 -10.81 -8.35
N ILE A 678 14.06 -10.78 -9.64
CA ILE A 678 13.81 -11.85 -10.60
C ILE A 678 15.04 -12.78 -10.64
N LYS A 679 14.83 -14.06 -10.34
CA LYS A 679 15.90 -15.07 -10.43
C LYS A 679 16.21 -15.42 -11.87
N ALA A 680 17.51 -15.59 -12.19
CA ALA A 680 17.96 -15.87 -13.55
C ALA A 680 17.42 -17.19 -14.12
N ASP A 681 17.28 -18.21 -13.28
CA ASP A 681 16.80 -19.55 -13.63
C ASP A 681 15.26 -19.69 -13.64
N SER A 682 14.55 -18.63 -13.20
CA SER A 682 13.08 -18.59 -13.24
C SER A 682 12.55 -18.41 -14.67
N PRO A 683 11.28 -18.77 -14.95
CA PRO A 683 10.67 -18.49 -16.26
C PRO A 683 10.75 -17.03 -16.68
N ALA A 684 10.59 -16.09 -15.73
CA ALA A 684 10.73 -14.66 -16.00
C ALA A 684 12.18 -14.25 -16.29
N GLY A 685 13.16 -14.81 -15.58
CA GLY A 685 14.58 -14.55 -15.84
C GLY A 685 15.03 -15.07 -17.20
N LYS A 686 14.59 -16.26 -17.57
CA LYS A 686 14.84 -16.83 -18.91
C LYS A 686 14.23 -15.96 -20.01
N TYR A 687 12.98 -15.51 -19.83
CA TYR A 687 12.33 -14.60 -20.77
C TYR A 687 13.11 -13.29 -20.95
N LEU A 688 13.60 -12.68 -19.88
CA LEU A 688 14.41 -11.46 -19.96
C LEU A 688 15.76 -11.70 -20.67
N ALA A 689 16.43 -12.82 -20.37
CA ALA A 689 17.68 -13.19 -21.01
C ALA A 689 17.49 -13.45 -22.52
N GLU A 690 16.40 -14.11 -22.92
CA GLU A 690 16.01 -14.31 -24.34
C GLU A 690 15.77 -12.99 -25.09
N HIS A 691 15.38 -11.94 -24.34
CA HIS A 691 15.24 -10.57 -24.89
C HIS A 691 16.50 -9.73 -24.76
N GLY A 692 17.64 -10.35 -24.44
CA GLY A 692 18.94 -9.69 -24.39
C GLY A 692 19.17 -8.82 -23.15
N ILE A 693 18.36 -8.97 -22.10
CA ILE A 693 18.56 -8.25 -20.83
C ILE A 693 19.57 -9.01 -19.98
N GLU A 694 20.62 -8.33 -19.54
CA GLU A 694 21.61 -8.92 -18.65
C GLU A 694 21.05 -9.03 -17.21
N ARG A 695 21.58 -9.99 -16.44
CA ARG A 695 21.12 -10.24 -15.07
C ARG A 695 21.18 -9.00 -14.16
N ALA A 696 22.18 -8.15 -14.35
CA ALA A 696 22.32 -6.89 -13.60
C ALA A 696 21.17 -5.92 -13.85
N ASP A 697 20.51 -6.02 -15.02
CA ASP A 697 19.42 -5.14 -15.47
C ASP A 697 18.04 -5.78 -15.39
N PHE A 698 17.92 -6.97 -14.76
CA PHE A 698 16.60 -7.61 -14.58
C PHE A 698 15.67 -6.74 -13.78
N ASN A 699 16.20 -5.91 -12.88
CA ASN A 699 15.40 -5.11 -11.95
C ASN A 699 14.48 -6.02 -11.10
N SER A 700 13.25 -5.61 -10.83
CA SER A 700 12.32 -6.36 -9.99
C SER A 700 11.01 -6.66 -10.73
N TYR A 701 10.24 -7.63 -10.23
CA TYR A 701 8.85 -7.84 -10.69
C TYR A 701 8.00 -6.57 -10.52
N GLY A 702 8.22 -5.82 -9.43
CA GLY A 702 7.51 -4.56 -9.18
C GLY A 702 7.70 -3.54 -10.29
N SER A 703 8.93 -3.34 -10.74
CA SER A 703 9.24 -2.40 -11.83
C SER A 703 8.74 -2.86 -13.21
N ARG A 704 8.47 -4.16 -13.39
CA ARG A 704 8.03 -4.75 -14.66
C ARG A 704 6.54 -5.07 -14.74
N ARG A 705 5.74 -4.57 -13.81
CA ARG A 705 4.28 -4.82 -13.78
C ARG A 705 3.51 -4.32 -14.99
N GLY A 706 4.08 -3.41 -15.79
CA GLY A 706 3.55 -3.00 -17.08
C GLY A 706 3.78 -4.04 -18.21
N ASN A 707 4.48 -5.15 -17.92
CA ASN A 707 4.72 -6.23 -18.86
C ASN A 707 4.08 -7.53 -18.38
N HIS A 708 2.93 -7.88 -18.97
CA HIS A 708 2.19 -9.09 -18.64
C HIS A 708 3.01 -10.38 -18.84
N GLU A 709 3.92 -10.44 -19.82
CA GLU A 709 4.76 -11.61 -20.08
C GLU A 709 5.72 -11.93 -18.93
N VAL A 710 6.29 -10.90 -18.30
CA VAL A 710 7.11 -11.07 -17.09
C VAL A 710 6.21 -11.47 -15.91
N MET A 711 5.06 -10.81 -15.76
CA MET A 711 4.19 -11.00 -14.60
C MET A 711 3.54 -12.37 -14.56
N ILE A 712 3.08 -12.91 -15.69
CA ILE A 712 2.51 -14.28 -15.71
C ILE A 712 3.56 -15.34 -15.38
N ARG A 713 4.82 -15.11 -15.75
CA ARG A 713 5.93 -16.01 -15.42
C ARG A 713 6.36 -15.90 -13.95
N GLY A 714 6.04 -14.77 -13.31
CA GLY A 714 6.23 -14.52 -11.88
C GLY A 714 5.04 -14.94 -11.01
N THR A 715 3.88 -15.18 -11.61
CA THR A 715 2.69 -15.55 -10.85
C THR A 715 2.88 -16.92 -10.19
N PHE A 716 2.69 -16.97 -8.86
CA PHE A 716 3.00 -18.11 -8.00
C PHE A 716 4.49 -18.52 -7.98
N ALA A 717 5.41 -17.67 -8.41
CA ALA A 717 6.84 -17.96 -8.43
C ALA A 717 7.61 -17.49 -7.19
N ASN A 718 6.90 -17.16 -6.11
CA ASN A 718 7.55 -16.78 -4.85
C ASN A 718 8.34 -17.97 -4.29
N ILE A 719 9.58 -17.72 -3.89
CA ILE A 719 10.53 -18.76 -3.41
C ILE A 719 10.08 -19.48 -2.14
N ARG A 720 9.13 -18.92 -1.39
CA ARG A 720 8.58 -19.49 -0.15
C ARG A 720 7.21 -20.12 -0.35
N LEU A 721 6.67 -20.07 -1.57
CA LEU A 721 5.39 -20.71 -1.86
C LEU A 721 5.53 -22.23 -1.69
N LYS A 722 4.56 -22.83 -0.99
CA LYS A 722 4.46 -24.30 -0.84
C LYS A 722 3.23 -24.78 -1.57
N ASN A 723 3.44 -25.46 -2.68
CA ASN A 723 2.35 -26.17 -3.36
C ASN A 723 2.28 -27.59 -2.78
N LEU A 724 1.17 -27.89 -2.09
CA LEU A 724 0.96 -29.16 -1.40
C LEU A 724 0.80 -30.34 -2.37
N LEU A 725 0.66 -30.09 -3.70
CA LEU A 725 0.81 -31.14 -4.71
C LEU A 725 2.21 -31.76 -4.72
N LEU A 726 3.20 -31.04 -4.18
CA LEU A 726 4.61 -31.41 -4.14
C LEU A 726 5.06 -31.51 -2.69
N ASN A 727 5.52 -32.66 -2.25
CA ASN A 727 5.96 -32.90 -0.88
C ASN A 727 7.23 -32.12 -0.56
N GLY A 728 7.13 -31.06 0.22
CA GLY A 728 8.26 -30.28 0.76
C GLY A 728 9.01 -29.39 -0.23
N VAL A 729 8.54 -29.25 -1.46
CA VAL A 729 9.15 -28.36 -2.46
C VAL A 729 8.63 -26.93 -2.26
N GLU A 730 9.55 -25.97 -2.11
CA GLU A 730 9.27 -24.55 -2.09
C GLU A 730 9.52 -23.92 -3.47
N GLY A 731 8.76 -22.86 -3.80
CA GLY A 731 8.88 -22.11 -5.04
C GLY A 731 7.72 -22.35 -6.01
N GLY A 732 7.84 -21.80 -7.20
CA GLY A 732 6.80 -21.80 -8.23
C GLY A 732 6.65 -23.09 -9.02
N PHE A 733 6.53 -24.21 -8.34
CA PHE A 733 6.45 -25.54 -8.97
C PHE A 733 5.08 -26.19 -8.76
N THR A 734 4.73 -27.09 -9.69
CA THR A 734 3.50 -27.89 -9.64
C THR A 734 3.68 -29.23 -10.34
N LYS A 735 2.63 -30.07 -10.31
CA LYS A 735 2.52 -31.26 -11.13
C LYS A 735 1.76 -30.98 -12.42
N ASN A 736 2.31 -31.44 -13.53
CA ASN A 736 1.60 -31.44 -14.81
C ASN A 736 0.92 -32.79 -15.05
N PHE A 737 -0.38 -32.89 -14.80
CA PHE A 737 -1.14 -34.13 -14.96
C PHE A 737 -1.35 -34.52 -16.44
N LEU A 738 -1.11 -33.63 -17.42
CA LEU A 738 -1.06 -33.99 -18.84
C LEU A 738 0.21 -34.76 -19.19
N ALA A 739 1.29 -34.56 -18.39
CA ALA A 739 2.56 -35.24 -18.52
C ALA A 739 2.78 -36.27 -17.39
N GLY A 740 1.72 -36.99 -17.00
CA GLY A 740 1.84 -38.08 -16.00
C GLY A 740 2.07 -37.61 -14.57
N GLY A 741 1.93 -36.33 -14.26
CA GLY A 741 2.16 -35.76 -12.92
C GLY A 741 3.62 -35.37 -12.65
N GLU A 742 4.42 -35.19 -13.66
CA GLU A 742 5.80 -34.70 -13.55
C GLU A 742 5.84 -33.28 -12.95
N GLN A 743 6.87 -33.05 -12.15
CA GLN A 743 7.14 -31.71 -11.59
C GLN A 743 7.64 -30.75 -12.67
N THR A 744 7.00 -29.59 -12.75
CA THR A 744 7.40 -28.48 -13.63
C THR A 744 7.10 -27.14 -12.98
N THR A 745 7.45 -26.04 -13.64
CA THR A 745 7.04 -24.71 -13.16
C THR A 745 5.52 -24.51 -13.32
N ILE A 746 4.92 -23.70 -12.45
CA ILE A 746 3.50 -23.35 -12.56
C ILE A 746 3.22 -22.70 -13.91
N TYR A 747 4.13 -21.85 -14.39
CA TYR A 747 4.00 -21.21 -15.70
C TYR A 747 3.96 -22.23 -16.84
N ASP A 748 4.93 -23.15 -16.92
CA ASP A 748 5.01 -24.14 -18.00
C ASP A 748 3.81 -25.10 -17.99
N ALA A 749 3.40 -25.56 -16.80
CA ALA A 749 2.18 -26.35 -16.67
C ALA A 749 0.94 -25.59 -17.18
N SER A 750 0.79 -24.31 -16.79
CA SER A 750 -0.35 -23.50 -17.23
C SER A 750 -0.41 -23.36 -18.74
N ARG A 751 0.72 -23.18 -19.42
CA ARG A 751 0.78 -23.12 -20.88
C ARG A 751 0.28 -24.42 -21.51
N ALA A 752 0.76 -25.56 -21.02
CA ALA A 752 0.31 -26.86 -21.51
C ALA A 752 -1.19 -27.07 -21.37
N TYR A 753 -1.79 -26.65 -20.25
CA TYR A 753 -3.23 -26.75 -20.03
C TYR A 753 -4.04 -25.76 -20.89
N ILE A 754 -3.54 -24.54 -21.12
CA ILE A 754 -4.17 -23.56 -22.01
C ILE A 754 -4.20 -24.10 -23.44
N ASP A 755 -3.08 -24.65 -23.94
CA ASP A 755 -2.97 -25.24 -25.26
C ASP A 755 -3.94 -26.43 -25.43
N ALA A 756 -4.12 -27.21 -24.37
CA ALA A 756 -5.11 -28.31 -24.31
C ALA A 756 -6.55 -27.83 -24.06
N LYS A 757 -6.79 -26.51 -23.91
CA LYS A 757 -8.11 -25.93 -23.59
C LYS A 757 -8.74 -26.48 -22.30
N ILE A 758 -7.93 -26.77 -21.31
CA ILE A 758 -8.37 -27.30 -20.00
C ILE A 758 -8.38 -26.13 -18.99
N PRO A 759 -9.53 -25.82 -18.38
CA PRO A 759 -9.59 -24.77 -17.35
C PRO A 759 -8.85 -25.20 -16.08
N LEU A 760 -8.24 -24.23 -15.41
CA LEU A 760 -7.48 -24.47 -14.20
C LEU A 760 -8.22 -24.00 -12.95
N ILE A 761 -7.92 -24.64 -11.84
CA ILE A 761 -8.50 -24.38 -10.52
C ILE A 761 -7.35 -24.25 -9.49
N ILE A 762 -7.53 -23.35 -8.54
CA ILE A 762 -6.68 -23.25 -7.34
C ILE A 762 -7.50 -23.73 -6.15
N LEU A 763 -6.91 -24.58 -5.33
CA LEU A 763 -7.42 -24.91 -3.99
C LEU A 763 -6.56 -24.19 -2.96
N ALA A 764 -7.18 -23.54 -1.96
CA ALA A 764 -6.46 -22.77 -0.95
C ALA A 764 -7.09 -22.90 0.46
N GLY A 765 -6.31 -22.62 1.46
CA GLY A 765 -6.76 -22.55 2.86
C GLY A 765 -7.38 -21.20 3.25
N LYS A 766 -7.20 -20.80 4.50
CA LYS A 766 -7.75 -19.57 5.07
C LYS A 766 -6.98 -18.33 4.62
N GLU A 767 -7.67 -17.20 4.62
CA GLU A 767 -7.11 -15.86 4.35
C GLU A 767 -6.36 -15.76 3.01
N TYR A 768 -6.88 -16.45 1.97
CA TYR A 768 -6.27 -16.43 0.65
C TYR A 768 -6.25 -15.02 0.05
N GLY A 769 -5.06 -14.57 -0.34
CA GLY A 769 -4.84 -13.25 -0.93
C GLY A 769 -4.66 -12.12 0.06
N SER A 770 -4.32 -12.41 1.34
CA SER A 770 -3.98 -11.39 2.35
C SER A 770 -2.74 -10.58 1.95
N GLY A 771 -2.57 -9.39 2.55
CA GLY A 771 -1.42 -8.52 2.31
C GLY A 771 -1.74 -7.30 1.44
N SER A 772 -0.80 -6.89 0.58
CA SER A 772 -0.95 -5.70 -0.27
C SER A 772 -2.04 -5.88 -1.32
N SER A 773 -2.73 -4.79 -1.68
CA SER A 773 -3.70 -4.77 -2.78
C SER A 773 -2.96 -4.88 -4.13
N ARG A 774 -2.80 -6.10 -4.63
CA ARG A 774 -2.11 -6.38 -5.89
C ARG A 774 -3.07 -6.96 -6.90
N ASP A 775 -3.43 -6.17 -7.89
CA ASP A 775 -4.25 -6.59 -9.03
C ASP A 775 -3.60 -7.74 -9.83
N TRP A 776 -2.28 -7.73 -9.97
CA TRP A 776 -1.53 -8.80 -10.64
C TRP A 776 -1.69 -10.18 -9.98
N ALA A 777 -2.05 -10.23 -8.69
CA ALA A 777 -2.41 -11.50 -8.06
C ALA A 777 -3.67 -12.13 -8.72
N ALA A 778 -4.58 -11.31 -9.22
CA ALA A 778 -5.77 -11.77 -9.97
C ALA A 778 -5.52 -11.79 -11.49
N LYS A 779 -4.89 -10.74 -12.06
CA LYS A 779 -4.54 -10.67 -13.49
C LYS A 779 -3.68 -11.85 -13.92
N GLY A 780 -2.60 -12.13 -13.17
CA GLY A 780 -1.72 -13.26 -13.44
C GLY A 780 -2.45 -14.60 -13.29
N THR A 781 -3.25 -14.75 -12.25
CA THR A 781 -4.08 -15.96 -12.05
C THR A 781 -5.01 -16.21 -13.24
N ALA A 782 -5.73 -15.19 -13.72
CA ALA A 782 -6.59 -15.29 -14.88
C ALA A 782 -5.82 -15.66 -16.17
N LEU A 783 -4.67 -15.00 -16.41
CA LEU A 783 -3.83 -15.22 -17.58
C LEU A 783 -3.12 -16.59 -17.59
N LEU A 784 -2.94 -17.21 -16.41
CA LEU A 784 -2.50 -18.60 -16.32
C LEU A 784 -3.63 -19.62 -16.63
N GLY A 785 -4.83 -19.17 -17.01
CA GLY A 785 -5.95 -20.05 -17.36
C GLY A 785 -6.79 -20.52 -16.18
N VAL A 786 -6.58 -19.97 -14.99
CA VAL A 786 -7.41 -20.26 -13.82
C VAL A 786 -8.79 -19.66 -13.99
N ARG A 787 -9.82 -20.48 -13.78
CA ARG A 787 -11.25 -20.10 -13.89
C ARG A 787 -11.97 -20.03 -12.55
N ALA A 788 -11.48 -20.76 -11.57
CA ALA A 788 -12.03 -20.73 -10.22
C ALA A 788 -10.94 -20.91 -9.17
N VAL A 789 -11.16 -20.28 -8.03
CA VAL A 789 -10.38 -20.50 -6.80
C VAL A 789 -11.36 -20.98 -5.73
N ILE A 790 -11.08 -22.13 -5.10
CA ILE A 790 -11.87 -22.66 -3.98
C ILE A 790 -11.02 -22.56 -2.72
N ALA A 791 -11.40 -21.69 -1.80
CA ALA A 791 -10.62 -21.41 -0.57
C ALA A 791 -11.49 -21.57 0.69
N GLU A 792 -10.85 -21.75 1.84
CA GLU A 792 -11.58 -21.74 3.13
C GLU A 792 -12.07 -20.32 3.49
N SER A 793 -11.28 -19.30 3.15
CA SER A 793 -11.70 -17.88 3.22
C SER A 793 -10.82 -17.01 2.32
N PHE A 794 -11.34 -15.85 1.95
CA PHE A 794 -10.67 -14.87 1.10
C PHE A 794 -10.43 -13.56 1.84
N GLU A 795 -9.32 -12.91 1.51
CA GLU A 795 -9.16 -11.49 1.78
C GLU A 795 -10.06 -10.67 0.80
N ARG A 796 -10.72 -9.63 1.33
CA ARG A 796 -11.75 -8.86 0.60
C ARG A 796 -11.27 -8.35 -0.76
N ILE A 797 -10.15 -7.63 -0.80
CA ILE A 797 -9.64 -6.98 -2.01
C ILE A 797 -9.28 -8.04 -3.08
N HIS A 798 -8.63 -9.12 -2.67
CA HIS A 798 -8.23 -10.16 -3.61
C HIS A 798 -9.44 -10.92 -4.19
N ARG A 799 -10.45 -11.19 -3.37
CA ARG A 799 -11.72 -11.77 -3.82
C ARG A 799 -12.39 -10.91 -4.90
N SER A 800 -12.49 -9.60 -4.65
CA SER A 800 -13.06 -8.64 -5.59
C SER A 800 -12.25 -8.56 -6.89
N ASN A 801 -10.92 -8.53 -6.79
CA ASN A 801 -10.04 -8.55 -7.95
C ASN A 801 -10.19 -9.83 -8.80
N LEU A 802 -10.38 -11.00 -8.19
CA LEU A 802 -10.64 -12.25 -8.93
C LEU A 802 -11.90 -12.11 -9.79
N ILE A 803 -13.00 -11.61 -9.21
CA ILE A 803 -14.26 -11.36 -9.95
C ILE A 803 -14.00 -10.33 -11.06
N GLY A 804 -13.27 -9.26 -10.75
CA GLY A 804 -12.91 -8.22 -11.71
C GLY A 804 -12.15 -8.76 -12.93
N MET A 805 -11.47 -9.90 -12.79
CA MET A 805 -10.76 -10.60 -13.87
C MET A 805 -11.51 -11.81 -14.42
N GLY A 806 -12.77 -12.02 -14.04
CA GLY A 806 -13.57 -13.17 -14.52
C GLY A 806 -13.14 -14.51 -13.93
N VAL A 807 -12.46 -14.51 -12.77
CA VAL A 807 -12.13 -15.72 -12.01
C VAL A 807 -13.15 -15.89 -10.89
N LEU A 808 -13.73 -17.08 -10.77
CA LEU A 808 -14.80 -17.39 -9.84
C LEU A 808 -14.26 -17.68 -8.44
N PRO A 809 -14.54 -16.86 -7.41
CA PRO A 809 -14.19 -17.20 -6.04
C PRO A 809 -15.27 -18.07 -5.42
N LEU A 810 -14.86 -19.24 -4.95
CA LEU A 810 -15.71 -20.22 -4.24
C LEU A 810 -15.14 -20.46 -2.85
N GLN A 811 -16.01 -20.62 -1.88
CA GLN A 811 -15.61 -20.88 -0.50
C GLN A 811 -16.14 -22.23 -0.04
N PHE A 812 -15.28 -23.03 0.57
CA PHE A 812 -15.72 -24.25 1.25
C PHE A 812 -16.77 -23.92 2.31
N LEU A 813 -17.75 -24.79 2.48
CA LEU A 813 -18.74 -24.64 3.56
C LEU A 813 -18.06 -24.83 4.92
N ASP A 814 -18.70 -24.31 5.98
CA ASP A 814 -18.16 -24.34 7.32
C ASP A 814 -17.72 -25.74 7.76
N GLY A 815 -16.49 -25.85 8.23
CA GLY A 815 -15.87 -27.11 8.64
C GLY A 815 -15.35 -27.98 7.49
N GLN A 816 -15.49 -27.57 6.24
CA GLN A 816 -14.92 -28.26 5.09
C GLN A 816 -13.60 -27.61 4.65
N THR A 817 -12.65 -28.44 4.30
CA THR A 817 -11.35 -28.08 3.72
C THR A 817 -11.03 -29.04 2.59
N ALA A 818 -10.04 -28.72 1.76
CA ALA A 818 -9.57 -29.67 0.75
C ALA A 818 -9.17 -31.02 1.41
N ALA A 819 -8.47 -30.96 2.54
CA ALA A 819 -8.04 -32.16 3.28
C ALA A 819 -9.23 -32.95 3.86
N SER A 820 -10.24 -32.27 4.46
CA SER A 820 -11.39 -32.96 5.05
C SER A 820 -12.28 -33.63 4.00
N LEU A 821 -12.28 -33.11 2.76
CA LEU A 821 -12.96 -33.69 1.61
C LEU A 821 -12.09 -34.75 0.90
N GLY A 822 -10.86 -34.98 1.39
CA GLY A 822 -9.92 -35.92 0.81
C GLY A 822 -9.42 -35.53 -0.57
N LEU A 823 -9.41 -34.23 -0.90
CA LEU A 823 -8.89 -33.72 -2.16
C LEU A 823 -7.36 -33.64 -2.11
N ASP A 824 -6.71 -34.27 -3.06
CA ASP A 824 -5.25 -34.27 -3.20
C ASP A 824 -4.77 -33.46 -4.42
N GLY A 825 -5.73 -32.89 -5.20
CA GLY A 825 -5.50 -32.06 -6.36
C GLY A 825 -5.23 -32.81 -7.66
N SER A 826 -5.32 -34.16 -7.66
CA SER A 826 -5.21 -34.97 -8.88
C SER A 826 -6.55 -35.12 -9.60
N GLU A 827 -7.64 -34.77 -8.93
CA GLU A 827 -9.01 -34.92 -9.42
C GLU A 827 -9.31 -34.05 -10.65
N VAL A 828 -10.28 -34.49 -11.45
CA VAL A 828 -10.90 -33.65 -12.48
C VAL A 828 -12.11 -32.96 -11.89
N PHE A 829 -12.16 -31.65 -12.01
CA PHE A 829 -13.20 -30.81 -11.41
C PHE A 829 -14.27 -30.42 -12.44
N SER A 830 -15.53 -30.41 -11.98
CA SER A 830 -16.64 -29.75 -12.68
C SER A 830 -17.43 -28.91 -11.67
N ILE A 831 -17.84 -27.72 -12.07
CA ILE A 831 -18.59 -26.76 -11.24
C ILE A 831 -19.87 -26.42 -12.00
N ALA A 832 -21.04 -26.75 -11.45
CA ALA A 832 -22.36 -26.57 -12.05
C ALA A 832 -23.20 -25.54 -11.28
N GLY A 833 -24.12 -24.90 -11.99
CA GLY A 833 -25.03 -23.89 -11.43
C GLY A 833 -24.58 -22.45 -11.62
N ILE A 834 -23.41 -22.21 -12.23
CA ILE A 834 -22.89 -20.87 -12.54
C ILE A 834 -23.73 -20.21 -13.64
N ASP A 835 -24.22 -20.96 -14.58
CA ASP A 835 -25.04 -20.52 -15.71
C ASP A 835 -26.35 -19.83 -15.31
N GLN A 836 -26.81 -19.98 -14.07
CA GLN A 836 -27.96 -19.24 -13.51
C GLN A 836 -27.74 -17.72 -13.55
N LEU A 837 -26.48 -17.26 -13.53
CA LEU A 837 -26.12 -15.84 -13.68
C LEU A 837 -26.68 -15.23 -14.97
N ASN A 838 -26.83 -16.02 -16.05
CA ASN A 838 -27.42 -15.54 -17.30
C ASN A 838 -28.89 -15.15 -17.16
N ASN A 839 -29.58 -15.69 -16.18
CA ASN A 839 -30.98 -15.43 -15.89
C ASN A 839 -31.16 -14.34 -14.80
N GLY A 840 -30.09 -13.64 -14.44
CA GLY A 840 -30.10 -12.63 -13.39
C GLY A 840 -30.17 -13.21 -11.96
N VAL A 841 -29.97 -14.51 -11.79
CA VAL A 841 -29.95 -15.18 -10.50
C VAL A 841 -28.50 -15.42 -10.07
N THR A 842 -28.08 -14.84 -8.94
CA THR A 842 -26.80 -15.14 -8.31
C THR A 842 -27.03 -16.27 -7.29
N PRO A 843 -26.61 -17.51 -7.59
CA PRO A 843 -26.78 -18.62 -6.65
C PRO A 843 -25.90 -18.39 -5.40
N LYS A 844 -26.39 -18.77 -4.23
CA LYS A 844 -25.58 -18.68 -3.00
C LYS A 844 -24.54 -19.79 -2.93
N GLU A 845 -24.86 -20.95 -3.52
CA GLU A 845 -24.03 -22.15 -3.56
C GLU A 845 -24.01 -22.74 -4.96
N VAL A 846 -22.92 -23.40 -5.30
CA VAL A 846 -22.72 -24.14 -6.54
C VAL A 846 -22.33 -25.59 -6.22
N GLU A 847 -22.64 -26.50 -7.15
CA GLU A 847 -22.22 -27.91 -7.03
C GLU A 847 -20.84 -28.14 -7.62
N VAL A 848 -19.94 -28.74 -6.83
CA VAL A 848 -18.60 -29.11 -7.26
C VAL A 848 -18.48 -30.63 -7.28
N THR A 849 -18.05 -31.16 -8.42
CA THR A 849 -17.67 -32.58 -8.58
C THR A 849 -16.15 -32.63 -8.77
N ALA A 850 -15.44 -33.40 -7.96
CA ALA A 850 -14.00 -33.62 -8.03
C ALA A 850 -13.72 -35.14 -8.07
N GLY A 851 -13.51 -35.67 -9.26
CA GLY A 851 -13.46 -37.12 -9.46
C GLY A 851 -14.77 -37.81 -9.06
N ASP A 852 -14.71 -38.67 -8.06
CA ASP A 852 -15.87 -39.36 -7.45
C ASP A 852 -16.53 -38.58 -6.31
N LYS A 853 -15.94 -37.50 -5.87
CA LYS A 853 -16.40 -36.70 -4.74
C LYS A 853 -17.33 -35.57 -5.19
N LYS A 854 -18.38 -35.33 -4.40
CA LYS A 854 -19.33 -34.23 -4.64
C LYS A 854 -19.52 -33.43 -3.39
N PHE A 855 -19.47 -32.13 -3.51
CA PHE A 855 -19.70 -31.17 -2.43
C PHE A 855 -20.29 -29.85 -2.95
N LYS A 856 -20.80 -29.04 -2.05
CA LYS A 856 -21.25 -27.69 -2.36
C LYS A 856 -20.18 -26.66 -1.91
N ALA A 857 -20.05 -25.60 -2.68
CA ALA A 857 -19.22 -24.45 -2.33
C ALA A 857 -20.05 -23.18 -2.37
N LYS A 858 -19.83 -22.28 -1.43
CA LYS A 858 -20.45 -20.96 -1.41
C LYS A 858 -19.89 -20.11 -2.55
N LEU A 859 -20.76 -19.56 -3.38
CA LEU A 859 -20.36 -18.59 -4.40
C LEU A 859 -20.12 -17.22 -3.76
N ARG A 860 -18.91 -16.67 -3.93
CA ARG A 860 -18.51 -15.42 -3.33
C ARG A 860 -18.58 -14.24 -4.32
N ILE A 861 -19.66 -14.18 -5.06
CA ILE A 861 -20.17 -12.99 -5.74
C ILE A 861 -21.15 -12.34 -4.77
N ASP A 862 -20.69 -11.34 -4.04
CA ASP A 862 -21.39 -10.84 -2.85
C ASP A 862 -22.33 -9.68 -3.19
N THR A 863 -22.23 -9.07 -4.39
CA THR A 863 -23.07 -7.94 -4.81
C THR A 863 -23.63 -8.13 -6.24
N PRO A 864 -24.77 -7.48 -6.57
CA PRO A 864 -25.30 -7.48 -7.94
C PRO A 864 -24.33 -6.89 -8.98
N GLY A 865 -23.59 -5.84 -8.63
CA GLY A 865 -22.57 -5.25 -9.50
C GLY A 865 -21.44 -6.24 -9.84
N GLU A 866 -20.97 -7.02 -8.87
CA GLU A 866 -19.98 -8.07 -9.10
C GLU A 866 -20.53 -9.19 -10.03
N ALA A 867 -21.82 -9.51 -9.94
CA ALA A 867 -22.45 -10.45 -10.85
C ALA A 867 -22.47 -9.92 -12.30
N ASP A 868 -22.68 -8.61 -12.47
CA ASP A 868 -22.58 -7.95 -13.77
C ASP A 868 -21.14 -8.01 -14.31
N TYR A 869 -20.15 -7.71 -13.49
CA TYR A 869 -18.75 -7.81 -13.90
C TYR A 869 -18.40 -9.22 -14.37
N TYR A 870 -18.78 -10.22 -13.60
CA TYR A 870 -18.51 -11.62 -13.96
C TYR A 870 -19.21 -12.03 -15.27
N ARG A 871 -20.49 -11.65 -15.46
CA ARG A 871 -21.24 -11.88 -16.72
C ARG A 871 -20.57 -11.28 -17.95
N HIS A 872 -19.88 -10.16 -17.76
CA HIS A 872 -19.15 -9.49 -18.85
C HIS A 872 -17.73 -10.04 -19.08
N GLY A 873 -17.26 -10.97 -18.25
CA GLY A 873 -15.92 -11.53 -18.30
C GLY A 873 -14.87 -10.71 -17.53
N GLY A 874 -15.32 -9.72 -16.78
CA GLY A 874 -14.52 -8.83 -15.95
C GLY A 874 -15.03 -7.39 -15.94
N ILE A 875 -14.54 -6.61 -14.96
CA ILE A 875 -14.98 -5.22 -14.77
C ILE A 875 -14.54 -4.31 -15.92
N MET A 876 -13.34 -4.49 -16.46
CA MET A 876 -12.83 -3.70 -17.59
C MET A 876 -13.68 -3.91 -18.84
N GLN A 877 -14.05 -5.17 -19.15
CA GLN A 877 -14.93 -5.52 -20.26
C GLN A 877 -16.34 -4.95 -20.06
N TYR A 878 -16.84 -4.95 -18.83
CA TYR A 878 -18.12 -4.33 -18.47
C TYR A 878 -18.08 -2.83 -18.73
N VAL A 879 -17.06 -2.15 -18.23
CA VAL A 879 -16.89 -0.68 -18.40
C VAL A 879 -16.74 -0.33 -19.87
N LEU A 880 -15.92 -1.07 -20.62
CA LEU A 880 -15.68 -0.81 -22.03
C LEU A 880 -17.00 -0.89 -22.85
N ARG A 881 -17.82 -1.92 -22.61
CA ARG A 881 -19.15 -2.04 -23.25
C ARG A 881 -20.10 -0.91 -22.83
N SER A 882 -20.04 -0.48 -21.58
CA SER A 882 -20.82 0.66 -21.10
C SER A 882 -20.42 1.98 -21.80
N LEU A 883 -19.14 2.18 -22.09
CA LEU A 883 -18.63 3.34 -22.85
C LEU A 883 -19.03 3.29 -24.33
N LEU A 884 -19.11 2.08 -24.92
CA LEU A 884 -19.57 1.90 -26.31
C LEU A 884 -21.04 2.24 -26.46
N SER A 885 -21.87 2.01 -25.45
CA SER A 885 -23.31 2.23 -25.49
C SER A 885 -23.72 3.69 -25.25
N LYS A 886 -22.84 4.52 -24.70
CA LYS A 886 -22.98 5.97 -24.52
C LYS A 886 -22.48 6.73 -25.74
#